data_cd5c6d4969fe407a6e4392137bc6953b
#
_entry.id   cd5c6d4969fe407a6e4392137bc6953b
#
_cell.length_a   1.000
_cell.length_b   1.000
_cell.length_c   1.000
_cell.angle_alpha   90.00
_cell.angle_beta   90.00
_cell.angle_gamma   90.00
#
_symmetry.space_group_name_H-M   'P 1'
#
loop_
_entity.id
_entity.type
_entity.pdbx_description
1 polymer ?
#
loop_
_entity_poly.entity_id
_entity_poly.type
_entity_poly.pdbx_seq_one_letter_code
_entity_poly.pdbx_strand_id
1 'polypeptide(L)'
;MGQGGSVQLDGGEASLRRLRAVVAGAMRVAEAGARASAGARYAVMFAVDGIAAMVALRTAIWLRFDGEIPLRYEQMLPVATAALMAIRVSCNGFARLHRWSFRLAGLAEALRIAAACVAGSVLFVAATKLLELPLPRTVFALELFLSASAFGATRFLPRAAFRWAGIWSQSLAGAPRAVIVGAGHATELLARDLLRSPNPGYQLVGFVEEDGHMARCRIAGIPILGGIQHLPKIIRQHRVASVLLADPRTPAARVREIIALCATSRVRFKIVPASWADLEGRLSGARLDDISPEDLLPRAAVAFDESEVRRLVEGRRALVTGAGGSIGGELCRQLARNGVDQLVMVDMNENELYLRRLALAEDFPGLDLHAEVADVREAEPLRRLGLRYRPQDVFHAAAHKHVPLMEDAPAEAVKNNVFGTLNAVRMADACGAERFVLISTDKAVNPTSVMGATKRVAELVVRDLARRSRVRVTAVRFGNVLGSAGSVVPIFKRQIARGGPVTVTHPDCTRYFMTIPEACGLVLLAGLGGHGDLCVLDMGEPIRIADLAGSMITLSGHVPGEDVDIVYTGLRPGEKLCEEVLTEQEERSLVVRNRIRVTHSPAPPPDLRERMDELQRLADRGDAAGILAALRTIVPTYRGPARNGRDGTSSRATTERGGPRGRVGGLDGRDSGVASPL
;
A
#
# COMPACT_ATOMS: atom_id res chain seq x y z
N MET A 1 -13.94 -58.74 -18.19
CA MET A 1 -15.07 -58.80 -17.22
C MET A 1 -14.63 -58.05 -15.98
N GLY A 2 -15.30 -56.94 -15.65
CA GLY A 2 -14.94 -56.11 -14.48
C GLY A 2 -15.54 -54.72 -14.70
N GLN A 3 -16.86 -54.61 -14.54
CA GLN A 3 -17.58 -53.34 -14.56
C GLN A 3 -17.30 -52.57 -13.26
N GLY A 4 -16.65 -51.42 -13.35
CA GLY A 4 -16.51 -50.48 -12.26
C GLY A 4 -17.66 -49.47 -12.30
N GLY A 5 -18.52 -49.53 -11.29
CA GLY A 5 -19.69 -48.67 -11.16
C GLY A 5 -19.33 -47.21 -10.94
N SER A 6 -19.85 -46.35 -11.80
CA SER A 6 -19.91 -44.91 -11.60
C SER A 6 -20.95 -44.59 -10.53
N VAL A 7 -20.50 -44.21 -9.34
CA VAL A 7 -21.38 -43.68 -8.27
C VAL A 7 -21.90 -42.32 -8.71
N GLN A 8 -23.22 -42.26 -8.89
CA GLN A 8 -23.99 -41.07 -9.21
C GLN A 8 -23.80 -39.98 -8.14
N LEU A 9 -23.16 -38.87 -8.53
CA LEU A 9 -23.07 -37.61 -7.78
C LEU A 9 -24.17 -36.59 -8.15
N ASP A 10 -25.23 -37.05 -8.86
CA ASP A 10 -26.24 -36.16 -9.44
C ASP A 10 -27.29 -35.61 -8.45
N GLY A 11 -27.46 -36.22 -7.26
CA GLY A 11 -28.42 -35.77 -6.25
C GLY A 11 -28.05 -34.50 -5.51
N GLY A 12 -26.75 -34.21 -5.38
CA GLY A 12 -26.24 -33.08 -4.64
C GLY A 12 -26.37 -31.75 -5.41
N GLU A 13 -26.13 -31.75 -6.70
CA GLU A 13 -26.21 -30.54 -7.53
C GLU A 13 -27.64 -30.06 -7.75
N ALA A 14 -28.60 -30.96 -7.91
CA ALA A 14 -30.02 -30.62 -8.04
C ALA A 14 -30.57 -29.98 -6.75
N SER A 15 -30.21 -30.50 -5.59
CA SER A 15 -30.55 -29.94 -4.28
C SER A 15 -29.93 -28.57 -4.07
N LEU A 16 -28.66 -28.35 -4.48
CA LEU A 16 -27.97 -27.08 -4.43
C LEU A 16 -28.57 -26.02 -5.36
N ARG A 17 -29.04 -26.41 -6.56
CA ARG A 17 -29.72 -25.49 -7.48
C ARG A 17 -31.10 -25.07 -6.93
N ARG A 18 -31.86 -25.97 -6.30
CA ARG A 18 -33.12 -25.65 -5.63
C ARG A 18 -32.90 -24.70 -4.44
N LEU A 19 -31.88 -24.94 -3.65
CA LEU A 19 -31.52 -24.06 -2.51
C LEU A 19 -31.11 -22.66 -2.98
N ARG A 20 -30.31 -22.57 -4.07
CA ARG A 20 -29.94 -21.30 -4.71
C ARG A 20 -31.18 -20.53 -5.21
N ALA A 21 -32.12 -21.21 -5.80
CA ALA A 21 -33.35 -20.60 -6.28
C ALA A 21 -34.22 -20.06 -5.12
N VAL A 22 -34.30 -20.79 -4.01
CA VAL A 22 -35.02 -20.38 -2.80
C VAL A 22 -34.34 -19.17 -2.14
N VAL A 23 -33.02 -19.19 -1.97
CA VAL A 23 -32.26 -18.07 -1.40
C VAL A 23 -32.33 -16.82 -2.28
N ALA A 24 -32.19 -16.98 -3.60
CA ALA A 24 -32.37 -15.88 -4.56
C ALA A 24 -33.80 -15.34 -4.60
N GLY A 25 -34.80 -16.19 -4.39
CA GLY A 25 -36.19 -15.79 -4.22
C GLY A 25 -36.40 -14.97 -2.94
N ALA A 26 -35.90 -15.45 -1.82
CA ALA A 26 -35.96 -14.74 -0.54
C ALA A 26 -35.22 -13.39 -0.59
N MET A 27 -34.07 -13.30 -1.27
CA MET A 27 -33.36 -12.04 -1.48
C MET A 27 -34.18 -11.04 -2.32
N ARG A 28 -34.81 -11.49 -3.40
CA ARG A 28 -35.68 -10.62 -4.23
C ARG A 28 -36.88 -10.09 -3.45
N VAL A 29 -37.50 -10.90 -2.62
CA VAL A 29 -38.61 -10.47 -1.75
C VAL A 29 -38.15 -9.45 -0.72
N ALA A 30 -36.96 -9.65 -0.14
CA ALA A 30 -36.37 -8.70 0.83
C ALA A 30 -35.98 -7.37 0.16
N GLU A 31 -35.47 -7.40 -1.08
CA GLU A 31 -35.15 -6.20 -1.86
C GLU A 31 -36.42 -5.45 -2.30
N ALA A 32 -37.46 -6.16 -2.69
CA ALA A 32 -38.78 -5.58 -3.00
C ALA A 32 -39.39 -4.92 -1.76
N GLY A 33 -39.28 -5.56 -0.59
CA GLY A 33 -39.69 -4.99 0.68
C GLY A 33 -38.89 -3.75 1.09
N ALA A 34 -37.59 -3.69 0.73
CA ALA A 34 -36.76 -2.53 1.00
C ALA A 34 -37.12 -1.31 0.11
N ARG A 35 -37.69 -1.55 -1.08
CA ARG A 35 -38.16 -0.51 -2.02
C ARG A 35 -39.55 -0.01 -1.73
N ALA A 36 -40.33 -0.72 -0.88
CA ALA A 36 -41.68 -0.31 -0.50
C ALA A 36 -41.68 0.99 0.32
N SER A 37 -42.73 1.78 0.21
CA SER A 37 -42.88 2.99 1.02
C SER A 37 -42.88 2.68 2.52
N ALA A 38 -42.45 3.64 3.36
CA ALA A 38 -42.38 3.44 4.80
C ALA A 38 -43.76 3.01 5.38
N GLY A 39 -44.85 3.60 4.87
CA GLY A 39 -46.22 3.24 5.28
C GLY A 39 -46.60 1.79 4.96
N ALA A 40 -46.27 1.31 3.77
CA ALA A 40 -46.53 -0.09 3.39
C ALA A 40 -45.75 -1.09 4.26
N ARG A 41 -44.51 -0.79 4.58
CA ARG A 41 -43.67 -1.61 5.51
C ARG A 41 -44.28 -1.68 6.90
N TYR A 42 -44.76 -0.56 7.43
CA TYR A 42 -45.41 -0.52 8.75
C TYR A 42 -46.73 -1.30 8.77
N ALA A 43 -47.55 -1.16 7.73
CA ALA A 43 -48.81 -1.90 7.62
C ALA A 43 -48.55 -3.43 7.59
N VAL A 44 -47.57 -3.89 6.84
CA VAL A 44 -47.17 -5.31 6.81
C VAL A 44 -46.69 -5.79 8.18
N MET A 45 -45.88 -5.01 8.90
CA MET A 45 -45.40 -5.40 10.22
C MET A 45 -46.55 -5.49 11.24
N PHE A 46 -47.51 -4.55 11.21
CA PHE A 46 -48.69 -4.62 12.07
C PHE A 46 -49.59 -5.79 11.76
N ALA A 47 -49.77 -6.13 10.49
CA ALA A 47 -50.50 -7.31 10.08
C ALA A 47 -49.83 -8.61 10.56
N VAL A 48 -48.52 -8.72 10.41
CA VAL A 48 -47.70 -9.88 10.90
C VAL A 48 -47.82 -9.99 12.42
N ASP A 49 -47.69 -8.89 13.16
CA ASP A 49 -47.83 -8.89 14.60
C ASP A 49 -49.24 -9.30 15.05
N GLY A 50 -50.27 -8.84 14.36
CA GLY A 50 -51.65 -9.24 14.64
C GLY A 50 -51.90 -10.75 14.39
N ILE A 51 -51.42 -11.26 13.25
CA ILE A 51 -51.52 -12.68 12.91
C ILE A 51 -50.76 -13.53 13.93
N ALA A 52 -49.54 -13.10 14.33
CA ALA A 52 -48.72 -13.80 15.34
C ALA A 52 -49.43 -13.86 16.70
N ALA A 53 -50.09 -12.77 17.12
CA ALA A 53 -50.87 -12.72 18.35
C ALA A 53 -52.10 -13.66 18.27
N MET A 54 -52.80 -13.67 17.15
CA MET A 54 -53.91 -14.58 16.91
C MET A 54 -53.47 -16.05 17.00
N VAL A 55 -52.40 -16.40 16.31
CA VAL A 55 -51.86 -17.77 16.32
C VAL A 55 -51.39 -18.14 17.75
N ALA A 56 -50.70 -17.23 18.44
CA ALA A 56 -50.26 -17.49 19.81
C ALA A 56 -51.39 -17.81 20.78
N LEU A 57 -52.51 -17.03 20.74
CA LEU A 57 -53.67 -17.29 21.59
C LEU A 57 -54.36 -18.60 21.24
N ARG A 58 -54.60 -18.86 19.97
CA ARG A 58 -55.20 -20.11 19.53
C ARG A 58 -54.35 -21.33 19.93
N THR A 59 -53.06 -21.27 19.76
CA THR A 59 -52.14 -22.32 20.14
C THR A 59 -52.08 -22.47 21.66
N ALA A 60 -52.11 -21.38 22.44
CA ALA A 60 -52.15 -21.43 23.89
C ALA A 60 -53.39 -22.12 24.42
N ILE A 61 -54.55 -21.87 23.82
CA ILE A 61 -55.82 -22.52 24.19
C ILE A 61 -55.78 -24.00 23.79
N TRP A 62 -55.36 -24.29 22.56
CA TRP A 62 -55.24 -25.65 22.03
C TRP A 62 -54.32 -26.52 22.90
N LEU A 63 -53.15 -25.98 23.28
CA LEU A 63 -52.24 -26.65 24.19
C LEU A 63 -52.80 -26.85 25.61
N ARG A 64 -53.62 -25.93 26.11
CA ARG A 64 -54.25 -26.00 27.42
C ARG A 64 -55.29 -27.10 27.52
N PHE A 65 -55.98 -27.39 26.43
CA PHE A 65 -57.07 -28.33 26.38
C PHE A 65 -56.75 -29.60 25.55
N ASP A 66 -55.43 -29.89 25.41
CA ASP A 66 -54.90 -31.11 24.74
C ASP A 66 -55.53 -31.34 23.34
N GLY A 67 -55.85 -30.25 22.63
CA GLY A 67 -56.40 -30.31 21.28
C GLY A 67 -57.92 -30.22 21.18
N GLU A 68 -58.69 -30.48 22.22
CA GLU A 68 -60.15 -30.42 22.28
C GLU A 68 -60.62 -29.17 23.02
N ILE A 69 -60.98 -28.11 22.24
CA ILE A 69 -61.43 -26.83 22.81
C ILE A 69 -62.89 -26.93 23.23
N PRO A 70 -63.24 -26.78 24.51
CA PRO A 70 -64.65 -26.81 24.95
C PRO A 70 -65.47 -25.70 24.30
N LEU A 71 -66.72 -25.98 23.87
CA LEU A 71 -67.60 -25.06 23.17
C LEU A 71 -67.74 -23.69 23.83
N ARG A 72 -67.71 -23.66 25.16
CA ARG A 72 -67.72 -22.43 25.96
C ARG A 72 -66.59 -21.48 25.59
N TYR A 73 -65.37 -21.96 25.36
CA TYR A 73 -64.20 -21.15 24.99
C TYR A 73 -64.18 -20.84 23.50
N GLU A 74 -64.69 -21.74 22.67
CA GLU A 74 -64.79 -21.54 21.23
C GLU A 74 -65.62 -20.32 20.87
N GLN A 75 -66.76 -20.13 21.57
CA GLN A 75 -67.68 -18.96 21.40
C GLN A 75 -67.02 -17.64 21.83
N MET A 76 -66.10 -17.65 22.82
CA MET A 76 -65.41 -16.47 23.34
C MET A 76 -64.17 -16.12 22.52
N LEU A 77 -63.62 -17.10 21.77
CA LEU A 77 -62.35 -16.99 21.09
C LEU A 77 -62.28 -15.83 20.07
N PRO A 78 -63.29 -15.48 19.28
CA PRO A 78 -63.22 -14.34 18.37
C PRO A 78 -63.03 -13.01 19.11
N VAL A 79 -63.77 -12.79 20.21
CA VAL A 79 -63.69 -11.55 21.01
C VAL A 79 -62.34 -11.46 21.74
N ALA A 80 -61.88 -12.55 22.35
CA ALA A 80 -60.59 -12.60 23.01
C ALA A 80 -59.42 -12.40 22.02
N THR A 81 -59.55 -12.95 20.81
CA THR A 81 -58.52 -12.77 19.73
C THR A 81 -58.50 -11.32 19.26
N ALA A 82 -59.65 -10.71 19.01
CA ALA A 82 -59.72 -9.29 18.59
C ALA A 82 -59.13 -8.36 19.66
N ALA A 83 -59.47 -8.57 20.93
CA ALA A 83 -58.92 -7.81 22.04
C ALA A 83 -57.41 -7.97 22.14
N LEU A 84 -56.87 -9.19 22.08
CA LEU A 84 -55.44 -9.44 22.14
C LEU A 84 -54.70 -8.80 20.94
N MET A 85 -55.24 -8.94 19.72
CA MET A 85 -54.64 -8.33 18.53
C MET A 85 -54.55 -6.81 18.67
N ALA A 86 -55.63 -6.16 19.09
CA ALA A 86 -55.65 -4.70 19.29
C ALA A 86 -54.62 -4.25 20.35
N ILE A 87 -54.55 -4.96 21.48
CA ILE A 87 -53.59 -4.69 22.57
C ILE A 87 -52.15 -4.89 22.07
N ARG A 88 -51.87 -6.02 21.41
CA ARG A 88 -50.51 -6.33 20.95
C ARG A 88 -50.02 -5.37 19.89
N VAL A 89 -50.83 -5.04 18.90
CA VAL A 89 -50.52 -4.06 17.87
C VAL A 89 -50.26 -2.69 18.49
N SER A 90 -51.11 -2.26 19.45
CA SER A 90 -50.90 -0.99 20.19
C SER A 90 -49.60 -0.97 21.00
N CYS A 91 -49.36 -2.00 21.82
CA CYS A 91 -48.13 -2.11 22.62
C CYS A 91 -46.87 -2.11 21.75
N ASN A 92 -46.88 -2.87 20.62
CA ASN A 92 -45.78 -2.91 19.67
C ASN A 92 -45.59 -1.55 18.97
N GLY A 93 -46.69 -0.83 18.70
CA GLY A 93 -46.69 0.53 18.17
C GLY A 93 -46.03 1.52 19.11
N PHE A 94 -46.45 1.52 20.39
CA PHE A 94 -45.86 2.36 21.45
C PHE A 94 -44.38 2.07 21.69
N ALA A 95 -43.99 0.79 21.71
CA ALA A 95 -42.59 0.36 21.81
C ALA A 95 -41.79 0.64 20.52
N ARG A 96 -42.41 1.25 19.49
CA ARG A 96 -41.81 1.57 18.18
C ARG A 96 -41.19 0.35 17.49
N LEU A 97 -41.67 -0.85 17.72
CA LEU A 97 -41.19 -2.09 17.13
C LEU A 97 -41.40 -2.17 15.61
N HIS A 98 -42.26 -1.33 15.03
CA HIS A 98 -42.48 -1.17 13.60
C HIS A 98 -41.36 -0.40 12.87
N ARG A 99 -40.53 0.41 13.61
CA ARG A 99 -39.38 1.14 13.07
C ARG A 99 -38.10 0.32 13.07
N TRP A 100 -38.26 -0.95 12.86
CA TRP A 100 -37.20 -1.95 12.99
C TRP A 100 -36.24 -1.97 11.79
N SER A 101 -34.94 -2.06 12.05
CA SER A 101 -33.92 -2.38 11.06
C SER A 101 -33.37 -3.78 11.30
N PHE A 102 -33.61 -4.71 10.39
CA PHE A 102 -33.09 -6.08 10.46
C PHE A 102 -31.56 -6.17 10.59
N ARG A 103 -30.83 -5.11 10.23
CA ARG A 103 -29.38 -5.06 10.25
C ARG A 103 -28.78 -4.68 11.62
N LEU A 104 -29.54 -3.99 12.48
CA LEU A 104 -29.03 -3.38 13.71
C LEU A 104 -29.63 -3.98 15.00
N ALA A 105 -30.36 -5.08 14.92
CA ALA A 105 -31.00 -5.68 16.07
C ALA A 105 -29.97 -6.16 17.11
N GLY A 106 -30.07 -5.66 18.34
CA GLY A 106 -29.21 -5.99 19.47
C GLY A 106 -29.97 -6.37 20.74
N LEU A 107 -29.28 -6.43 21.88
CA LEU A 107 -29.87 -6.76 23.19
C LEU A 107 -30.95 -5.76 23.62
N ALA A 108 -30.76 -4.48 23.32
CA ALA A 108 -31.73 -3.44 23.66
C ALA A 108 -33.10 -3.67 22.99
N GLU A 109 -33.10 -4.18 21.76
CA GLU A 109 -34.33 -4.52 21.03
C GLU A 109 -35.01 -5.76 21.61
N ALA A 110 -34.24 -6.77 21.99
CA ALA A 110 -34.79 -7.95 22.66
C ALA A 110 -35.49 -7.59 23.97
N LEU A 111 -34.90 -6.70 24.76
CA LEU A 111 -35.50 -6.17 25.98
C LEU A 111 -36.79 -5.37 25.70
N ARG A 112 -36.85 -4.57 24.61
CA ARG A 112 -38.06 -3.84 24.21
C ARG A 112 -39.20 -4.81 23.81
N ILE A 113 -38.89 -5.88 23.09
CA ILE A 113 -39.85 -6.92 22.73
C ILE A 113 -40.39 -7.59 24.00
N ALA A 114 -39.51 -7.99 24.91
CA ALA A 114 -39.90 -8.60 26.18
C ALA A 114 -40.82 -7.65 27.01
N ALA A 115 -40.45 -6.40 27.15
CA ALA A 115 -41.24 -5.39 27.85
C ALA A 115 -42.63 -5.17 27.20
N ALA A 116 -42.68 -5.05 25.87
CA ALA A 116 -43.94 -4.91 25.14
C ALA A 116 -44.84 -6.16 25.28
N CYS A 117 -44.24 -7.35 25.29
CA CYS A 117 -44.96 -8.59 25.52
C CYS A 117 -45.55 -8.67 26.93
N VAL A 118 -44.77 -8.38 27.95
CA VAL A 118 -45.24 -8.37 29.36
C VAL A 118 -46.34 -7.33 29.54
N ALA A 119 -46.14 -6.09 29.08
CA ALA A 119 -47.16 -5.04 29.18
C ALA A 119 -48.45 -5.44 28.46
N GLY A 120 -48.34 -5.99 27.24
CA GLY A 120 -49.50 -6.44 26.49
C GLY A 120 -50.26 -7.60 27.15
N SER A 121 -49.57 -8.57 27.77
CA SER A 121 -50.23 -9.65 28.51
C SER A 121 -50.93 -9.14 29.79
N VAL A 122 -50.35 -8.19 30.50
CA VAL A 122 -50.99 -7.54 31.66
C VAL A 122 -52.27 -6.82 31.23
N LEU A 123 -52.20 -6.06 30.13
CA LEU A 123 -53.39 -5.38 29.58
C LEU A 123 -54.42 -6.38 29.07
N PHE A 124 -54.01 -7.49 28.50
CA PHE A 124 -54.92 -8.55 28.04
C PHE A 124 -55.64 -9.24 29.22
N VAL A 125 -54.94 -9.52 30.32
CA VAL A 125 -55.56 -10.02 31.57
C VAL A 125 -56.60 -9.00 32.07
N ALA A 126 -56.30 -7.71 32.08
CA ALA A 126 -57.24 -6.69 32.48
C ALA A 126 -58.47 -6.61 31.57
N ALA A 127 -58.25 -6.65 30.23
CA ALA A 127 -59.32 -6.65 29.23
C ALA A 127 -60.21 -7.86 29.31
N THR A 128 -59.68 -9.07 29.54
CA THR A 128 -60.48 -10.27 29.69
C THR A 128 -61.38 -10.23 30.96
N LYS A 129 -60.89 -9.62 32.04
CA LYS A 129 -61.70 -9.38 33.23
C LYS A 129 -62.82 -8.35 32.96
N LEU A 130 -62.52 -7.26 32.29
CA LEU A 130 -63.53 -6.22 31.95
C LEU A 130 -64.61 -6.72 30.99
N LEU A 131 -64.22 -7.64 30.05
CA LEU A 131 -65.15 -8.24 29.09
C LEU A 131 -65.80 -9.55 29.61
N GLU A 132 -65.61 -9.86 30.85
CA GLU A 132 -66.16 -11.07 31.53
C GLU A 132 -65.82 -12.37 30.81
N LEU A 133 -64.61 -12.44 30.20
CA LEU A 133 -64.11 -13.62 29.52
C LEU A 133 -63.30 -14.54 30.49
N PRO A 134 -63.82 -15.63 31.01
CA PRO A 134 -63.18 -16.47 32.02
C PRO A 134 -62.16 -17.39 31.39
N LEU A 135 -61.01 -16.85 30.93
CA LEU A 135 -59.91 -17.64 30.42
C LEU A 135 -59.05 -18.26 31.56
N PRO A 136 -58.58 -19.49 31.40
CA PRO A 136 -57.67 -20.12 32.38
C PRO A 136 -56.37 -19.36 32.53
N ARG A 137 -55.83 -19.26 33.75
CA ARG A 137 -54.55 -18.57 34.04
C ARG A 137 -53.37 -19.10 33.24
N THR A 138 -53.35 -20.39 32.95
CA THR A 138 -52.31 -21.06 32.13
C THR A 138 -52.30 -20.53 30.68
N VAL A 139 -53.44 -20.14 30.12
CA VAL A 139 -53.54 -19.58 28.77
C VAL A 139 -52.77 -18.26 28.68
N PHE A 140 -52.82 -17.39 29.71
CA PHE A 140 -52.06 -16.12 29.70
C PHE A 140 -50.56 -16.36 29.75
N ALA A 141 -50.08 -17.34 30.52
CA ALA A 141 -48.66 -17.67 30.58
C ALA A 141 -48.16 -18.25 29.24
N LEU A 142 -48.92 -19.16 28.65
CA LEU A 142 -48.63 -19.75 27.32
C LEU A 142 -48.66 -18.69 26.23
N GLU A 143 -49.68 -17.77 26.24
CA GLU A 143 -49.82 -16.69 25.27
C GLU A 143 -48.59 -15.74 25.36
N LEU A 144 -48.20 -15.35 26.56
CA LEU A 144 -47.00 -14.51 26.76
C LEU A 144 -45.75 -15.14 26.12
N PHE A 145 -45.50 -16.40 26.43
CA PHE A 145 -44.34 -17.13 25.90
C PHE A 145 -44.38 -17.27 24.38
N LEU A 146 -45.55 -17.70 23.84
CA LEU A 146 -45.71 -17.88 22.41
C LEU A 146 -45.65 -16.57 21.63
N SER A 147 -46.28 -15.50 22.15
CA SER A 147 -46.18 -14.16 21.55
C SER A 147 -44.75 -13.61 21.57
N ALA A 148 -44.03 -13.73 22.69
CA ALA A 148 -42.65 -13.30 22.81
C ALA A 148 -41.73 -14.07 21.83
N SER A 149 -41.96 -15.39 21.71
CA SER A 149 -41.24 -16.24 20.76
C SER A 149 -41.54 -15.88 19.31
N ALA A 150 -42.81 -15.66 18.96
CA ALA A 150 -43.24 -15.29 17.60
C ALA A 150 -42.68 -13.92 17.21
N PHE A 151 -42.80 -12.90 18.07
CA PHE A 151 -42.28 -11.55 17.79
C PHE A 151 -40.75 -11.55 17.74
N GLY A 152 -40.07 -12.34 18.59
CA GLY A 152 -38.65 -12.57 18.52
C GLY A 152 -38.25 -13.23 17.18
N ALA A 153 -38.93 -14.31 16.83
CA ALA A 153 -38.67 -15.04 15.59
C ALA A 153 -38.83 -14.15 14.35
N THR A 154 -39.94 -13.42 14.20
CA THR A 154 -40.18 -12.52 13.06
C THR A 154 -39.13 -11.45 12.89
N ARG A 155 -38.43 -11.05 13.97
CA ARG A 155 -37.44 -9.99 13.98
C ARG A 155 -35.99 -10.48 13.92
N PHE A 156 -35.69 -11.63 14.51
CA PHE A 156 -34.31 -12.18 14.56
C PHE A 156 -34.03 -13.27 13.53
N LEU A 157 -35.03 -14.08 13.14
CA LEU A 157 -34.87 -15.14 12.13
C LEU A 157 -34.39 -14.62 10.76
N PRO A 158 -34.91 -13.51 10.20
CA PRO A 158 -34.41 -12.97 8.96
C PRO A 158 -32.92 -12.59 9.06
N ARG A 159 -32.50 -12.02 10.20
CA ARG A 159 -31.09 -11.70 10.45
C ARG A 159 -30.21 -12.96 10.49
N ALA A 160 -30.66 -13.99 11.18
CA ALA A 160 -29.94 -15.25 11.24
C ALA A 160 -29.85 -15.89 9.83
N ALA A 161 -30.95 -15.87 9.08
CA ALA A 161 -30.99 -16.38 7.71
C ALA A 161 -30.07 -15.59 6.76
N PHE A 162 -30.05 -14.25 6.85
CA PHE A 162 -29.11 -13.43 6.06
C PHE A 162 -27.66 -13.68 6.41
N ARG A 163 -27.34 -13.89 7.69
CA ARG A 163 -25.97 -14.26 8.10
C ARG A 163 -25.59 -15.63 7.58
N TRP A 164 -26.48 -16.59 7.67
CA TRP A 164 -26.29 -17.95 7.15
C TRP A 164 -26.14 -17.95 5.63
N ALA A 165 -27.03 -17.26 4.91
CA ALA A 165 -26.96 -17.13 3.47
C ALA A 165 -25.65 -16.43 3.02
N GLY A 166 -25.19 -15.42 3.75
CA GLY A 166 -23.89 -14.75 3.50
C GLY A 166 -22.71 -15.70 3.63
N ILE A 167 -22.66 -16.50 4.69
CA ILE A 167 -21.61 -17.52 4.90
C ILE A 167 -21.65 -18.58 3.79
N TRP A 168 -22.83 -19.01 3.37
CA TRP A 168 -23.01 -20.01 2.31
C TRP A 168 -22.71 -19.45 0.91
N SER A 169 -23.05 -18.20 0.62
CA SER A 169 -22.74 -17.57 -0.66
C SER A 169 -21.24 -17.36 -0.86
N GLN A 170 -20.50 -17.05 0.18
CA GLN A 170 -19.03 -16.95 0.16
C GLN A 170 -18.37 -18.31 -0.17
N SER A 171 -18.90 -19.40 0.38
CA SER A 171 -18.39 -20.75 0.11
C SER A 171 -18.68 -21.20 -1.33
N LEU A 172 -19.74 -20.68 -1.94
CA LEU A 172 -20.19 -21.04 -3.29
C LEU A 172 -19.63 -20.16 -4.41
N ALA A 173 -19.09 -18.98 -4.07
CA ALA A 173 -18.63 -18.00 -5.05
C ALA A 173 -17.20 -18.24 -5.58
N GLY A 174 -16.48 -19.27 -5.10
CA GLY A 174 -15.09 -19.50 -5.51
C GLY A 174 -14.12 -18.40 -5.07
N ALA A 175 -14.51 -17.56 -4.10
CA ALA A 175 -13.65 -16.52 -3.58
C ALA A 175 -12.37 -17.10 -2.95
N PRO A 176 -11.20 -16.47 -3.14
CA PRO A 176 -9.95 -16.95 -2.59
C PRO A 176 -10.01 -17.01 -1.06
N ARG A 177 -9.54 -18.12 -0.50
CA ARG A 177 -9.51 -18.32 0.96
C ARG A 177 -8.44 -17.43 1.58
N ALA A 178 -8.81 -16.69 2.61
CA ALA A 178 -7.92 -15.73 3.27
C ALA A 178 -7.84 -15.96 4.78
N VAL A 179 -6.69 -15.63 5.35
CA VAL A 179 -6.43 -15.55 6.78
C VAL A 179 -6.03 -14.12 7.14
N ILE A 180 -6.49 -13.60 8.27
CA ILE A 180 -6.10 -12.28 8.77
C ILE A 180 -5.03 -12.47 9.85
N VAL A 181 -3.93 -11.74 9.73
CA VAL A 181 -2.87 -11.67 10.74
C VAL A 181 -3.17 -10.54 11.73
N GLY A 182 -3.16 -10.88 13.02
CA GLY A 182 -3.48 -10.01 14.14
C GLY A 182 -4.73 -10.47 14.88
N ALA A 183 -4.91 -10.00 16.12
CA ALA A 183 -6.08 -10.28 16.97
C ALA A 183 -6.65 -9.01 17.64
N GLY A 184 -6.18 -7.82 17.24
CA GLY A 184 -6.57 -6.54 17.79
C GLY A 184 -7.87 -5.97 17.20
N HIS A 185 -8.19 -4.74 17.62
CA HIS A 185 -9.42 -4.03 17.20
C HIS A 185 -9.51 -3.83 15.68
N ALA A 186 -8.41 -3.46 15.00
CA ALA A 186 -8.36 -3.32 13.55
C ALA A 186 -8.72 -4.61 12.82
N THR A 187 -8.25 -5.75 13.33
CA THR A 187 -8.54 -7.10 12.83
C THR A 187 -10.03 -7.43 12.92
N GLU A 188 -10.66 -7.10 14.06
CA GLU A 188 -12.10 -7.30 14.26
C GLU A 188 -12.93 -6.44 13.32
N LEU A 189 -12.55 -5.18 13.12
CA LEU A 189 -13.21 -4.27 12.19
C LEU A 189 -13.14 -4.80 10.75
N LEU A 190 -11.94 -5.17 10.29
CA LEU A 190 -11.73 -5.75 8.94
C LEU A 190 -12.57 -7.01 8.75
N ALA A 191 -12.57 -7.93 9.72
CA ALA A 191 -13.35 -9.16 9.65
C ALA A 191 -14.85 -8.88 9.58
N ARG A 192 -15.36 -7.97 10.41
CA ARG A 192 -16.78 -7.60 10.41
C ARG A 192 -17.19 -6.98 9.08
N ASP A 193 -16.32 -6.20 8.46
CA ASP A 193 -16.59 -5.57 7.17
C ASP A 193 -16.61 -6.58 6.02
N LEU A 194 -15.59 -7.45 5.96
CA LEU A 194 -15.57 -8.56 5.00
C LEU A 194 -16.80 -9.48 5.12
N LEU A 195 -17.26 -9.73 6.35
CA LEU A 195 -18.46 -10.55 6.59
C LEU A 195 -19.79 -9.84 6.25
N ARG A 196 -19.80 -8.50 6.25
CA ARG A 196 -20.99 -7.70 5.93
C ARG A 196 -21.08 -7.32 4.47
N SER A 197 -19.97 -7.37 3.74
CA SER A 197 -19.93 -7.02 2.32
C SER A 197 -20.74 -8.01 1.50
N PRO A 198 -21.60 -7.56 0.59
CA PRO A 198 -22.33 -8.47 -0.32
C PRO A 198 -21.37 -9.17 -1.30
N ASN A 199 -20.21 -8.60 -1.57
CA ASN A 199 -19.16 -9.19 -2.39
C ASN A 199 -17.81 -9.00 -1.70
N PRO A 200 -17.45 -9.88 -0.72
CA PRO A 200 -16.30 -9.66 0.16
C PRO A 200 -14.95 -9.87 -0.52
N GLY A 201 -14.92 -10.38 -1.75
CA GLY A 201 -13.68 -10.69 -2.48
C GLY A 201 -12.83 -11.82 -1.89
N TYR A 202 -13.06 -12.19 -0.61
CA TYR A 202 -12.32 -13.23 0.12
C TYR A 202 -13.23 -14.10 0.97
N GLN A 203 -12.89 -15.39 1.06
CA GLN A 203 -13.47 -16.31 2.04
C GLN A 203 -12.58 -16.34 3.29
N LEU A 204 -13.00 -15.70 4.36
CA LEU A 204 -12.23 -15.66 5.61
C LEU A 204 -12.27 -17.01 6.32
N VAL A 205 -11.09 -17.62 6.52
CA VAL A 205 -10.94 -18.95 7.12
C VAL A 205 -10.66 -18.87 8.63
N GLY A 206 -9.88 -17.87 9.05
CA GLY A 206 -9.47 -17.70 10.45
C GLY A 206 -8.56 -16.50 10.65
N PHE A 207 -8.16 -16.37 11.91
CA PHE A 207 -7.16 -15.41 12.35
C PHE A 207 -5.88 -16.12 12.78
N VAL A 208 -4.76 -15.42 12.67
CA VAL A 208 -3.47 -15.83 13.19
C VAL A 208 -2.96 -14.73 14.12
N GLU A 209 -2.66 -15.08 15.35
CA GLU A 209 -2.19 -14.17 16.40
C GLU A 209 -0.67 -14.19 16.50
N GLU A 210 -0.08 -13.22 17.22
CA GLU A 210 1.37 -13.17 17.42
C GLU A 210 1.89 -14.37 18.19
N ASP A 211 1.35 -14.62 19.38
CA ASP A 211 1.88 -15.60 20.33
C ASP A 211 1.09 -16.92 20.38
N GLY A 212 -0.09 -16.96 19.77
CA GLY A 212 -0.96 -18.14 19.76
C GLY A 212 -1.68 -18.44 21.09
N HIS A 213 -1.65 -17.52 22.05
CA HIS A 213 -2.29 -17.71 23.37
C HIS A 213 -3.82 -17.77 23.30
N MET A 214 -4.43 -17.10 22.32
CA MET A 214 -5.88 -17.12 22.11
C MET A 214 -6.33 -18.20 21.12
N ALA A 215 -5.48 -19.19 20.84
CA ALA A 215 -5.87 -20.32 20.01
C ALA A 215 -7.13 -21.00 20.57
N ARG A 216 -8.11 -21.28 19.69
CA ARG A 216 -9.47 -21.75 19.99
C ARG A 216 -10.50 -20.67 20.34
N CYS A 217 -10.11 -19.42 20.60
CA CYS A 217 -11.07 -18.31 20.68
C CYS A 217 -11.68 -17.98 19.32
N ARG A 218 -12.78 -17.22 19.32
CA ARG A 218 -13.44 -16.78 18.09
C ARG A 218 -13.63 -15.27 18.10
N ILE A 219 -13.25 -14.60 17.02
CA ILE A 219 -13.51 -13.19 16.79
C ILE A 219 -14.61 -13.08 15.72
N ALA A 220 -15.70 -12.39 16.00
CA ALA A 220 -16.86 -12.28 15.10
C ALA A 220 -17.41 -13.65 14.58
N GLY A 221 -17.21 -14.72 15.35
CA GLY A 221 -17.64 -16.08 15.00
C GLY A 221 -16.61 -16.89 14.19
N ILE A 222 -15.46 -16.31 13.83
CA ILE A 222 -14.38 -16.95 13.08
C ILE A 222 -13.27 -17.39 14.04
N PRO A 223 -12.69 -18.59 13.86
CA PRO A 223 -11.71 -19.14 14.80
C PRO A 223 -10.33 -18.46 14.66
N ILE A 224 -9.61 -18.39 15.78
CA ILE A 224 -8.16 -18.15 15.80
C ILE A 224 -7.48 -19.50 15.60
N LEU A 225 -6.68 -19.62 14.54
CA LEU A 225 -6.08 -20.89 14.08
C LEU A 225 -4.75 -21.21 14.75
N GLY A 226 -4.10 -20.19 15.34
CA GLY A 226 -2.82 -20.32 16.02
C GLY A 226 -1.95 -19.09 15.96
N GLY A 227 -0.68 -19.24 16.33
CA GLY A 227 0.34 -18.20 16.27
C GLY A 227 1.01 -18.07 14.89
N ILE A 228 1.69 -16.96 14.67
CA ILE A 228 2.36 -16.65 13.38
C ILE A 228 3.38 -17.73 12.98
N GLN A 229 4.08 -18.34 13.94
CA GLN A 229 5.05 -19.41 13.64
C GLN A 229 4.40 -20.63 12.94
N HIS A 230 3.09 -20.80 13.12
CA HIS A 230 2.33 -21.88 12.49
C HIS A 230 1.70 -21.49 11.16
N LEU A 231 1.90 -20.26 10.70
CA LEU A 231 1.28 -19.72 9.47
C LEU A 231 1.51 -20.60 8.23
N PRO A 232 2.72 -21.13 7.95
CA PRO A 232 2.93 -22.05 6.81
C PRO A 232 2.09 -23.32 6.89
N LYS A 233 1.92 -23.87 8.09
CA LYS A 233 1.07 -25.06 8.35
C LYS A 233 -0.40 -24.74 8.15
N ILE A 234 -0.86 -23.60 8.66
CA ILE A 234 -2.23 -23.09 8.52
C ILE A 234 -2.57 -22.87 7.04
N ILE A 235 -1.66 -22.24 6.28
CA ILE A 235 -1.81 -22.02 4.84
C ILE A 235 -2.07 -23.34 4.10
N ARG A 236 -1.26 -24.36 4.37
CA ARG A 236 -1.40 -25.67 3.71
C ARG A 236 -2.68 -26.40 4.14
N GLN A 237 -2.96 -26.45 5.44
CA GLN A 237 -4.13 -27.17 5.98
C GLN A 237 -5.46 -26.58 5.52
N HIS A 238 -5.53 -25.26 5.46
CA HIS A 238 -6.77 -24.54 5.12
C HIS A 238 -6.82 -24.07 3.66
N ARG A 239 -5.79 -24.40 2.84
CA ARG A 239 -5.68 -23.98 1.43
C ARG A 239 -5.87 -22.47 1.28
N VAL A 240 -5.14 -21.71 2.11
CA VAL A 240 -5.19 -20.26 2.09
C VAL A 240 -4.51 -19.73 0.82
N ALA A 241 -5.19 -18.84 0.11
CA ALA A 241 -4.68 -18.18 -1.09
C ALA A 241 -4.18 -16.75 -0.81
N SER A 242 -4.63 -16.15 0.30
CA SER A 242 -4.26 -14.76 0.63
C SER A 242 -4.07 -14.57 2.13
N VAL A 243 -3.04 -13.82 2.49
CA VAL A 243 -2.74 -13.38 3.87
C VAL A 243 -3.04 -11.88 3.94
N LEU A 244 -3.91 -11.48 4.87
CA LEU A 244 -4.36 -10.11 5.05
C LEU A 244 -3.75 -9.53 6.33
N LEU A 245 -2.99 -8.45 6.21
CA LEU A 245 -2.47 -7.68 7.34
C LEU A 245 -3.46 -6.59 7.70
N ALA A 246 -4.07 -6.69 8.89
CA ALA A 246 -5.17 -5.80 9.28
C ALA A 246 -4.68 -4.48 9.89
N ASP A 247 -3.52 -4.44 10.53
CA ASP A 247 -2.99 -3.22 11.15
C ASP A 247 -2.02 -2.50 10.20
N PRO A 248 -2.37 -1.32 9.68
CA PRO A 248 -1.48 -0.54 8.81
C PRO A 248 -0.22 -0.04 9.53
N ARG A 249 -0.19 -0.11 10.86
CA ARG A 249 0.96 0.29 11.68
C ARG A 249 1.88 -0.87 12.03
N THR A 250 1.65 -2.05 11.45
CA THR A 250 2.53 -3.21 11.64
C THR A 250 3.98 -2.84 11.29
N PRO A 251 4.95 -2.99 12.20
CA PRO A 251 6.34 -2.67 11.91
C PRO A 251 6.86 -3.44 10.70
N ALA A 252 7.60 -2.78 9.81
CA ALA A 252 8.10 -3.41 8.58
C ALA A 252 9.01 -4.63 8.85
N ALA A 253 9.72 -4.65 9.98
CA ALA A 253 10.47 -5.84 10.42
C ALA A 253 9.53 -7.05 10.58
N ARG A 254 8.35 -6.82 11.15
CA ARG A 254 7.34 -7.86 11.35
C ARG A 254 6.70 -8.30 10.02
N VAL A 255 6.44 -7.34 9.13
CA VAL A 255 5.94 -7.66 7.77
C VAL A 255 6.95 -8.57 7.05
N ARG A 256 8.24 -8.24 7.08
CA ARG A 256 9.29 -9.07 6.48
C ARG A 256 9.36 -10.46 7.10
N GLU A 257 9.26 -10.58 8.42
CA GLU A 257 9.24 -11.87 9.12
C GLU A 257 8.06 -12.74 8.64
N ILE A 258 6.86 -12.17 8.56
CA ILE A 258 5.67 -12.88 8.07
C ILE A 258 5.86 -13.34 6.62
N ILE A 259 6.41 -12.49 5.77
CA ILE A 259 6.71 -12.83 4.37
C ILE A 259 7.77 -13.94 4.30
N ALA A 260 8.84 -13.85 5.09
CA ALA A 260 9.91 -14.85 5.15
C ALA A 260 9.39 -16.23 5.61
N LEU A 261 8.51 -16.26 6.62
CA LEU A 261 7.84 -17.50 7.07
C LEU A 261 7.00 -18.13 5.95
N CYS A 262 6.46 -17.33 5.05
CA CYS A 262 5.63 -17.80 3.95
C CYS A 262 6.40 -17.97 2.63
N ALA A 263 7.73 -17.82 2.61
CA ALA A 263 8.55 -17.86 1.39
C ALA A 263 8.40 -19.14 0.57
N THR A 264 8.03 -20.26 1.22
CA THR A 264 7.74 -21.55 0.56
C THR A 264 6.26 -21.76 0.22
N SER A 265 5.43 -20.72 0.38
CA SER A 265 3.98 -20.79 0.21
C SER A 265 3.53 -19.89 -0.92
N ARG A 266 2.73 -20.42 -1.85
CA ARG A 266 2.17 -19.64 -2.97
C ARG A 266 0.94 -18.86 -2.50
N VAL A 267 1.15 -17.80 -1.72
CA VAL A 267 0.10 -16.94 -1.17
C VAL A 267 0.30 -15.49 -1.55
N ARG A 268 -0.79 -14.77 -1.70
CA ARG A 268 -0.75 -13.31 -1.92
C ARG A 268 -0.88 -12.59 -0.59
N PHE A 269 -0.18 -11.48 -0.46
CA PHE A 269 -0.24 -10.63 0.72
C PHE A 269 -0.99 -9.34 0.40
N LYS A 270 -1.86 -8.93 1.33
CA LYS A 270 -2.60 -7.68 1.26
C LYS A 270 -2.50 -6.96 2.59
N ILE A 271 -2.46 -5.65 2.55
CA ILE A 271 -2.46 -4.79 3.73
C ILE A 271 -3.62 -3.82 3.68
N VAL A 272 -4.13 -3.46 4.85
CA VAL A 272 -5.07 -2.37 5.00
C VAL A 272 -4.32 -1.04 4.83
N PRO A 273 -4.74 -0.14 3.91
CA PRO A 273 -4.09 1.14 3.71
C PRO A 273 -4.04 2.01 4.97
N ALA A 274 -2.96 2.79 5.15
CA ALA A 274 -2.80 3.68 6.30
C ALA A 274 -3.89 4.78 6.36
N SER A 275 -4.41 5.22 5.22
CA SER A 275 -5.56 6.14 5.12
C SER A 275 -6.83 5.64 5.82
N TRP A 276 -6.85 4.41 6.23
CA TRP A 276 -7.94 3.76 6.94
C TRP A 276 -7.95 4.03 8.45
N ALA A 277 -6.80 4.28 9.03
CA ALA A 277 -6.67 4.57 10.45
C ALA A 277 -7.39 5.88 10.84
N ASP A 278 -7.58 6.79 9.88
CA ASP A 278 -8.17 8.12 10.09
C ASP A 278 -9.69 8.18 9.78
N LEU A 279 -10.26 7.12 9.17
CA LEU A 279 -11.67 7.05 8.82
C LEU A 279 -12.45 6.25 9.87
N GLU A 280 -12.96 6.94 10.89
CA GLU A 280 -13.86 6.36 11.88
C GLU A 280 -14.98 5.51 11.24
N GLY A 281 -14.76 4.20 11.14
CA GLY A 281 -15.81 3.19 11.16
C GLY A 281 -16.67 2.99 9.90
N ARG A 282 -16.30 3.44 8.70
CA ARG A 282 -17.04 3.14 7.47
C ARG A 282 -16.18 2.50 6.39
N LEU A 283 -16.13 1.18 6.46
CA LEU A 283 -15.48 0.31 5.50
C LEU A 283 -16.51 -0.23 4.51
N SER A 284 -16.83 0.55 3.51
CA SER A 284 -17.66 0.08 2.40
C SER A 284 -16.75 -0.47 1.30
N GLY A 285 -16.55 -1.78 1.27
CA GLY A 285 -15.81 -2.48 0.22
C GLY A 285 -14.33 -2.12 0.19
N ALA A 286 -13.64 -2.29 1.32
CA ALA A 286 -12.24 -1.97 1.46
C ALA A 286 -11.40 -2.48 0.30
N ARG A 287 -10.78 -1.58 -0.40
CA ARG A 287 -9.66 -1.91 -1.27
C ARG A 287 -8.49 -2.28 -0.38
N LEU A 288 -8.26 -3.56 -0.22
CA LEU A 288 -7.01 -4.05 0.34
C LEU A 288 -5.94 -3.85 -0.72
N ASP A 289 -4.91 -3.09 -0.39
CA ASP A 289 -3.81 -2.85 -1.31
C ASP A 289 -2.83 -4.03 -1.28
N ASP A 290 -2.15 -4.26 -2.39
CA ASP A 290 -1.01 -5.14 -2.42
C ASP A 290 0.10 -4.54 -1.55
N ILE A 291 0.79 -5.38 -0.77
CA ILE A 291 1.95 -4.90 -0.02
C ILE A 291 2.97 -4.35 -1.00
N SER A 292 3.33 -3.11 -0.79
CA SER A 292 4.30 -2.42 -1.62
C SER A 292 5.73 -2.67 -1.12
N PRO A 293 6.77 -2.50 -1.95
CA PRO A 293 8.14 -2.56 -1.49
C PRO A 293 8.47 -1.54 -0.40
N GLU A 294 7.71 -0.44 -0.32
CA GLU A 294 7.81 0.58 0.71
C GLU A 294 7.46 0.04 2.09
N ASP A 295 6.48 -0.87 2.17
CA ASP A 295 6.06 -1.54 3.41
C ASP A 295 7.14 -2.50 3.96
N LEU A 296 8.14 -2.84 3.11
CA LEU A 296 9.28 -3.68 3.48
C LEU A 296 10.44 -2.91 4.10
N LEU A 297 10.42 -1.58 4.12
CA LEU A 297 11.50 -0.79 4.71
C LEU A 297 11.66 -1.11 6.20
N PRO A 298 12.90 -1.17 6.72
CA PRO A 298 13.17 -1.58 8.11
C PRO A 298 12.65 -0.61 9.16
N ARG A 299 12.14 0.53 8.75
CA ARG A 299 11.58 1.55 9.63
C ARG A 299 10.25 2.06 9.09
N ALA A 300 9.37 2.53 9.98
CA ALA A 300 8.21 3.31 9.58
C ALA A 300 8.68 4.57 8.82
N ALA A 301 7.96 4.95 7.77
CA ALA A 301 8.22 6.22 7.10
C ALA A 301 8.27 7.34 8.16
N VAL A 302 9.32 8.14 8.09
CA VAL A 302 9.50 9.22 9.06
C VAL A 302 8.41 10.25 8.82
N ALA A 303 7.52 10.40 9.79
CA ALA A 303 6.69 11.58 9.85
C ALA A 303 7.60 12.78 10.16
N PHE A 304 7.88 13.61 9.18
CA PHE A 304 8.49 14.91 9.40
C PHE A 304 7.41 15.94 9.74
N ASP A 305 7.77 16.96 10.51
CA ASP A 305 6.83 18.02 10.89
C ASP A 305 6.50 18.88 9.66
N GLU A 306 5.37 18.59 9.01
CA GLU A 306 4.86 19.38 7.87
C GLU A 306 4.66 20.85 8.25
N SER A 307 4.39 21.16 9.52
CA SER A 307 4.23 22.54 9.97
C SER A 307 5.56 23.32 9.95
N GLU A 308 6.67 22.63 10.19
CA GLU A 308 8.00 23.20 10.08
C GLU A 308 8.36 23.47 8.61
N VAL A 309 8.09 22.51 7.71
CA VAL A 309 8.27 22.70 6.25
C VAL A 309 7.45 23.90 5.77
N ARG A 310 6.17 23.96 6.16
CA ARG A 310 5.30 25.08 5.78
C ARG A 310 5.89 26.42 6.18
N ARG A 311 6.32 26.60 7.41
CA ARG A 311 6.96 27.85 7.90
C ARG A 311 8.19 28.24 7.08
N LEU A 312 8.90 27.28 6.50
CA LEU A 312 10.10 27.54 5.69
C LEU A 312 9.80 27.94 4.25
N VAL A 313 8.64 27.58 3.68
CA VAL A 313 8.34 27.73 2.26
C VAL A 313 7.10 28.58 1.96
N GLU A 314 6.18 28.80 2.90
CA GLU A 314 4.94 29.54 2.69
C GLU A 314 5.21 30.97 2.21
N GLY A 315 4.49 31.40 1.15
CA GLY A 315 4.63 32.73 0.55
C GLY A 315 5.95 32.97 -0.20
N ARG A 316 6.72 31.94 -0.48
CA ARG A 316 8.03 32.08 -1.16
C ARG A 316 7.98 31.68 -2.63
N ARG A 317 8.94 32.15 -3.39
CA ARG A 317 9.13 31.77 -4.79
C ARG A 317 10.24 30.73 -4.89
N ALA A 318 9.90 29.55 -5.44
CA ALA A 318 10.83 28.43 -5.58
C ALA A 318 11.07 28.06 -7.04
N LEU A 319 12.30 27.63 -7.35
CA LEU A 319 12.66 27.05 -8.64
C LEU A 319 13.28 25.67 -8.41
N VAL A 320 12.80 24.69 -9.16
CA VAL A 320 13.28 23.31 -9.10
C VAL A 320 13.79 22.88 -10.46
N THR A 321 15.08 22.55 -10.56
CA THR A 321 15.65 21.92 -11.76
C THR A 321 15.56 20.41 -11.66
N GLY A 322 15.39 19.73 -12.79
CA GLY A 322 15.12 18.29 -12.78
C GLY A 322 13.69 17.96 -12.30
N ALA A 323 12.75 18.89 -12.53
CA ALA A 323 11.38 18.82 -12.02
C ALA A 323 10.55 17.67 -12.63
N GLY A 324 10.89 17.18 -13.81
CA GLY A 324 10.30 15.98 -14.42
C GLY A 324 10.73 14.68 -13.72
N GLY A 325 11.89 14.69 -13.04
CA GLY A 325 12.40 13.52 -12.33
C GLY A 325 11.62 13.15 -11.07
N SER A 326 11.93 11.97 -10.50
CA SER A 326 11.24 11.45 -9.30
C SER A 326 11.40 12.35 -8.07
N ILE A 327 12.61 12.87 -7.82
CA ILE A 327 12.89 13.75 -6.66
C ILE A 327 12.39 15.16 -6.95
N GLY A 328 12.74 15.73 -8.11
CA GLY A 328 12.32 17.09 -8.47
C GLY A 328 10.80 17.24 -8.51
N GLY A 329 10.09 16.28 -9.10
CA GLY A 329 8.63 16.28 -9.16
C GLY A 329 7.97 16.17 -7.77
N GLU A 330 8.51 15.35 -6.87
CA GLU A 330 8.00 15.27 -5.50
C GLU A 330 8.34 16.53 -4.68
N LEU A 331 9.52 17.13 -4.86
CA LEU A 331 9.84 18.44 -4.26
C LEU A 331 8.82 19.49 -4.71
N CYS A 332 8.49 19.55 -6.02
CA CYS A 332 7.47 20.46 -6.53
C CYS A 332 6.11 20.21 -5.84
N ARG A 333 5.69 18.95 -5.68
CA ARG A 333 4.43 18.60 -5.04
C ARG A 333 4.41 19.04 -3.56
N GLN A 334 5.50 18.80 -2.82
CA GLN A 334 5.57 19.19 -1.41
C GLN A 334 5.68 20.70 -1.22
N LEU A 335 6.40 21.41 -2.08
CA LEU A 335 6.43 22.89 -2.09
C LEU A 335 5.03 23.47 -2.31
N ALA A 336 4.31 22.96 -3.33
CA ALA A 336 2.92 23.35 -3.60
C ALA A 336 2.00 23.09 -2.42
N ARG A 337 2.06 21.88 -1.83
CA ARG A 337 1.25 21.49 -0.66
C ARG A 337 1.50 22.35 0.57
N ASN A 338 2.72 22.85 0.74
CA ASN A 338 3.11 23.68 1.88
C ASN A 338 2.99 25.20 1.64
N GLY A 339 2.33 25.61 0.55
CA GLY A 339 1.93 26.99 0.35
C GLY A 339 3.03 27.88 -0.23
N VAL A 340 3.89 27.37 -1.11
CA VAL A 340 4.76 28.21 -1.91
C VAL A 340 3.93 29.14 -2.80
N ASP A 341 4.32 30.39 -2.93
CA ASP A 341 3.58 31.42 -3.70
C ASP A 341 3.74 31.23 -5.21
N GLN A 342 4.98 31.02 -5.65
CA GLN A 342 5.30 30.75 -7.04
C GLN A 342 6.23 29.53 -7.15
N LEU A 343 5.94 28.65 -8.09
CA LEU A 343 6.73 27.45 -8.37
C LEU A 343 7.15 27.41 -9.85
N VAL A 344 8.46 27.45 -10.09
CA VAL A 344 9.07 27.32 -11.43
C VAL A 344 9.69 25.93 -11.54
N MET A 345 9.16 25.13 -12.43
CA MET A 345 9.61 23.79 -12.76
C MET A 345 10.50 23.83 -13.99
N VAL A 346 11.74 23.34 -13.90
CA VAL A 346 12.70 23.35 -15.03
C VAL A 346 13.17 21.93 -15.29
N ASP A 347 13.02 21.46 -16.53
CA ASP A 347 13.54 20.17 -16.99
C ASP A 347 13.83 20.21 -18.48
N MET A 348 14.77 19.40 -18.96
CA MET A 348 15.00 19.18 -20.38
C MET A 348 14.03 18.17 -21.00
N ASN A 349 13.40 17.33 -20.21
CA ASN A 349 12.42 16.35 -20.65
C ASN A 349 11.01 16.97 -20.65
N GLU A 350 10.59 17.43 -21.81
CA GLU A 350 9.30 18.08 -22.04
C GLU A 350 8.12 17.20 -21.58
N ASN A 351 8.12 15.91 -21.94
CA ASN A 351 6.98 15.03 -21.66
C ASN A 351 6.75 14.84 -20.15
N GLU A 352 7.82 14.52 -19.40
CA GLU A 352 7.71 14.35 -17.94
C GLU A 352 7.35 15.67 -17.27
N LEU A 353 7.93 16.78 -17.72
CA LEU A 353 7.62 18.11 -17.20
C LEU A 353 6.14 18.48 -17.42
N TYR A 354 5.61 18.21 -18.61
CA TYR A 354 4.22 18.47 -18.95
C TYR A 354 3.25 17.65 -18.09
N LEU A 355 3.50 16.35 -17.93
CA LEU A 355 2.66 15.48 -17.12
C LEU A 355 2.66 15.91 -15.64
N ARG A 356 3.82 16.29 -15.09
CA ARG A 356 3.94 16.81 -13.73
C ARG A 356 3.19 18.13 -13.54
N ARG A 357 3.32 19.04 -14.53
CA ARG A 357 2.59 20.31 -14.50
C ARG A 357 1.08 20.10 -14.48
N LEU A 358 0.55 19.19 -15.31
CA LEU A 358 -0.88 18.89 -15.35
C LEU A 358 -1.38 18.41 -13.99
N ALA A 359 -0.70 17.43 -13.39
CA ALA A 359 -1.06 16.89 -12.08
C ALA A 359 -1.03 17.98 -10.98
N LEU A 360 0.00 18.81 -10.96
CA LEU A 360 0.10 19.89 -9.98
C LEU A 360 -0.95 20.98 -10.18
N ALA A 361 -1.29 21.33 -11.43
CA ALA A 361 -2.33 22.30 -11.71
C ALA A 361 -3.74 21.81 -11.33
N GLU A 362 -3.98 20.49 -11.43
CA GLU A 362 -5.21 19.85 -10.98
C GLU A 362 -5.31 19.83 -9.45
N ASP A 363 -4.22 19.43 -8.76
CA ASP A 363 -4.18 19.33 -7.31
C ASP A 363 -4.15 20.72 -6.61
N PHE A 364 -3.54 21.73 -7.24
CA PHE A 364 -3.31 23.08 -6.67
C PHE A 364 -3.71 24.19 -7.64
N PRO A 365 -5.00 24.39 -7.94
CA PRO A 365 -5.46 25.31 -9.00
C PRO A 365 -5.18 26.79 -8.74
N GLY A 366 -4.81 27.16 -7.52
CA GLY A 366 -4.47 28.55 -7.15
C GLY A 366 -2.98 28.89 -7.16
N LEU A 367 -2.11 27.92 -7.49
CA LEU A 367 -0.67 28.10 -7.47
C LEU A 367 -0.18 28.84 -8.72
N ASP A 368 0.69 29.85 -8.56
CA ASP A 368 1.43 30.47 -9.68
C ASP A 368 2.51 29.50 -10.18
N LEU A 369 2.12 28.64 -11.13
CA LEU A 369 2.87 27.48 -11.60
C LEU A 369 3.41 27.67 -13.02
N HIS A 370 4.73 27.66 -13.17
CA HIS A 370 5.43 27.75 -14.44
C HIS A 370 6.23 26.48 -14.74
N ALA A 371 6.18 26.04 -15.99
CA ALA A 371 6.98 24.93 -16.49
C ALA A 371 7.82 25.38 -17.67
N GLU A 372 9.14 25.32 -17.50
CA GLU A 372 10.13 25.84 -18.46
C GLU A 372 11.03 24.70 -18.96
N VAL A 373 11.01 24.47 -20.26
CA VAL A 373 11.88 23.48 -20.88
C VAL A 373 13.26 24.09 -21.05
N ALA A 374 14.23 23.65 -20.27
CA ALA A 374 15.59 24.12 -20.35
C ALA A 374 16.62 23.07 -19.91
N ASP A 375 17.79 23.11 -20.55
CA ASP A 375 18.93 22.27 -20.19
C ASP A 375 19.85 23.01 -19.22
N VAL A 376 20.14 22.42 -18.07
CA VAL A 376 21.05 23.01 -17.07
C VAL A 376 22.49 23.16 -17.57
N ARG A 377 22.87 22.44 -18.62
CA ARG A 377 24.17 22.60 -19.30
C ARG A 377 24.33 23.92 -19.98
N GLU A 378 23.24 24.60 -20.33
CA GLU A 378 23.19 25.87 -21.02
C GLU A 378 23.06 27.04 -20.03
N ALA A 379 24.14 27.77 -19.82
CA ALA A 379 24.21 28.81 -18.79
C ALA A 379 23.28 29.99 -19.04
N GLU A 380 23.18 30.48 -20.28
CA GLU A 380 22.43 31.70 -20.59
C GLU A 380 20.90 31.54 -20.56
N PRO A 381 20.31 30.45 -21.11
CA PRO A 381 18.88 30.16 -20.89
C PRO A 381 18.53 30.08 -19.42
N LEU A 382 19.33 29.35 -18.62
CA LEU A 382 19.10 29.20 -17.20
C LEU A 382 19.20 30.54 -16.44
N ARG A 383 20.20 31.38 -16.78
CA ARG A 383 20.36 32.72 -16.22
C ARG A 383 19.14 33.61 -16.50
N ARG A 384 18.61 33.57 -17.72
CA ARG A 384 17.39 34.33 -18.11
C ARG A 384 16.18 33.90 -17.28
N LEU A 385 16.00 32.60 -17.04
CA LEU A 385 14.92 32.09 -16.20
C LEU A 385 15.05 32.62 -14.76
N GLY A 386 16.23 32.55 -14.18
CA GLY A 386 16.51 33.09 -12.83
C GLY A 386 16.15 34.58 -12.73
N LEU A 387 16.60 35.40 -13.70
CA LEU A 387 16.31 36.83 -13.70
C LEU A 387 14.82 37.17 -13.92
N ARG A 388 14.11 36.34 -14.72
CA ARG A 388 12.67 36.50 -14.99
C ARG A 388 11.83 36.23 -13.76
N TYR A 389 12.05 35.10 -13.10
CA TYR A 389 11.23 34.62 -12.00
C TYR A 389 11.74 35.04 -10.63
N ARG A 390 12.99 35.38 -10.47
CA ARG A 390 13.65 35.81 -9.24
C ARG A 390 13.32 34.89 -8.06
N PRO A 391 13.60 33.58 -8.16
CA PRO A 391 13.31 32.64 -7.08
C PRO A 391 14.12 33.01 -5.84
N GLN A 392 13.49 32.87 -4.66
CA GLN A 392 14.17 33.00 -3.36
C GLN A 392 14.86 31.70 -2.97
N ASP A 393 14.29 30.58 -3.40
CA ASP A 393 14.79 29.24 -3.11
C ASP A 393 15.00 28.46 -4.41
N VAL A 394 16.17 27.87 -4.55
CA VAL A 394 16.54 27.08 -5.72
C VAL A 394 16.89 25.66 -5.28
N PHE A 395 16.19 24.67 -5.84
CA PHE A 395 16.46 23.24 -5.63
C PHE A 395 17.05 22.64 -6.90
N HIS A 396 18.28 22.15 -6.81
CA HIS A 396 18.96 21.56 -7.96
C HIS A 396 18.93 20.03 -7.89
N ALA A 397 17.91 19.42 -8.53
CA ALA A 397 17.74 17.96 -8.61
C ALA A 397 18.09 17.37 -9.98
N ALA A 398 18.44 18.20 -10.97
CA ALA A 398 18.89 17.75 -12.28
C ALA A 398 20.25 17.07 -12.18
N ALA A 399 20.32 15.77 -12.52
CA ALA A 399 21.56 15.00 -12.55
C ALA A 399 21.40 13.70 -13.35
N HIS A 400 22.47 13.26 -14.01
CA HIS A 400 22.58 11.88 -14.51
C HIS A 400 22.99 10.97 -13.36
N LYS A 401 22.17 9.91 -13.08
CA LYS A 401 22.31 9.06 -11.90
C LYS A 401 22.72 7.60 -12.17
N HIS A 402 22.59 7.13 -13.41
CA HIS A 402 22.87 5.73 -13.74
C HIS A 402 24.35 5.48 -13.89
N VAL A 403 24.94 4.79 -12.90
CA VAL A 403 26.38 4.51 -12.83
C VAL A 403 26.90 3.86 -14.11
N PRO A 404 26.34 2.75 -14.65
CA PRO A 404 26.88 2.11 -15.84
C PRO A 404 26.94 3.04 -17.06
N LEU A 405 25.88 3.83 -17.28
CA LEU A 405 25.85 4.76 -18.41
C LEU A 405 26.87 5.89 -18.28
N MET A 406 27.17 6.32 -17.06
CA MET A 406 28.15 7.40 -16.83
C MET A 406 29.58 6.89 -16.87
N GLU A 407 29.82 5.61 -16.62
CA GLU A 407 31.12 4.98 -16.90
C GLU A 407 31.44 4.96 -18.41
N ASP A 408 30.41 4.71 -19.24
CA ASP A 408 30.52 4.70 -20.69
C ASP A 408 30.57 6.13 -21.29
N ALA A 409 29.97 7.13 -20.60
CA ALA A 409 29.85 8.50 -21.08
C ALA A 409 30.34 9.53 -20.05
N PRO A 410 31.61 9.53 -19.66
CA PRO A 410 32.15 10.42 -18.62
C PRO A 410 32.06 11.91 -18.96
N ALA A 411 32.13 12.27 -20.24
CA ALA A 411 31.96 13.64 -20.69
C ALA A 411 30.53 14.18 -20.40
N GLU A 412 29.52 13.38 -20.64
CA GLU A 412 28.13 13.73 -20.34
C GLU A 412 27.88 13.84 -18.84
N ALA A 413 28.47 12.92 -18.04
CA ALA A 413 28.43 13.01 -16.59
C ALA A 413 29.01 14.33 -16.07
N VAL A 414 30.17 14.76 -16.60
CA VAL A 414 30.83 16.02 -16.23
C VAL A 414 29.99 17.21 -16.67
N LYS A 415 29.59 17.28 -17.94
CA LYS A 415 28.80 18.40 -18.48
C LYS A 415 27.51 18.62 -17.68
N ASN A 416 26.79 17.55 -17.39
CA ASN A 416 25.50 17.66 -16.70
C ASN A 416 25.65 17.84 -15.18
N ASN A 417 26.41 16.93 -14.51
CA ASN A 417 26.43 16.93 -13.05
C ASN A 417 27.34 18.00 -12.46
N VAL A 418 28.44 18.38 -13.16
CA VAL A 418 29.40 19.37 -12.69
C VAL A 418 29.05 20.77 -13.24
N PHE A 419 29.04 20.92 -14.56
CA PHE A 419 28.80 22.25 -15.17
C PHE A 419 27.33 22.65 -15.12
N GLY A 420 26.39 21.71 -15.19
CA GLY A 420 24.99 21.97 -14.91
C GLY A 420 24.76 22.51 -13.50
N THR A 421 25.43 21.92 -12.49
CA THR A 421 25.40 22.45 -11.11
C THR A 421 26.04 23.82 -11.01
N LEU A 422 27.19 24.04 -11.66
CA LEU A 422 27.86 25.35 -11.69
C LEU A 422 26.96 26.43 -12.31
N ASN A 423 26.27 26.13 -13.40
CA ASN A 423 25.35 27.05 -14.05
C ASN A 423 24.13 27.35 -13.16
N ALA A 424 23.57 26.32 -12.48
CA ALA A 424 22.44 26.48 -11.59
C ALA A 424 22.78 27.36 -10.38
N VAL A 425 23.94 27.15 -9.74
CA VAL A 425 24.33 27.98 -8.59
C VAL A 425 24.75 29.41 -9.01
N ARG A 426 25.35 29.59 -10.18
CA ARG A 426 25.60 30.91 -10.76
C ARG A 426 24.31 31.65 -11.10
N MET A 427 23.31 30.97 -11.62
CA MET A 427 21.96 31.52 -11.84
C MET A 427 21.36 31.99 -10.53
N ALA A 428 21.41 31.17 -9.47
CA ALA A 428 20.89 31.52 -8.16
C ALA A 428 21.58 32.78 -7.59
N ASP A 429 22.90 32.89 -7.72
CA ASP A 429 23.66 34.08 -7.31
C ASP A 429 23.27 35.32 -8.13
N ALA A 430 23.20 35.20 -9.47
CA ALA A 430 22.88 36.30 -10.37
C ALA A 430 21.46 36.85 -10.19
N CYS A 431 20.48 36.01 -9.77
CA CYS A 431 19.10 36.45 -9.52
C CYS A 431 18.85 36.90 -8.09
N GLY A 432 19.86 36.79 -7.20
CA GLY A 432 19.74 37.17 -5.81
C GLY A 432 18.94 36.18 -4.96
N ALA A 433 18.99 34.89 -5.28
CA ALA A 433 18.37 33.85 -4.46
C ALA A 433 18.97 33.83 -3.03
N GLU A 434 18.15 33.49 -2.06
CA GLU A 434 18.58 33.44 -0.64
C GLU A 434 19.16 32.07 -0.31
N ARG A 435 18.60 31.00 -0.88
CA ARG A 435 18.94 29.61 -0.56
C ARG A 435 19.11 28.78 -1.84
N PHE A 436 20.13 27.94 -1.85
CA PHE A 436 20.39 26.96 -2.90
C PHE A 436 20.60 25.58 -2.29
N VAL A 437 19.78 24.62 -2.68
CA VAL A 437 19.84 23.25 -2.19
C VAL A 437 20.30 22.32 -3.30
N LEU A 438 21.49 21.72 -3.12
CA LEU A 438 22.00 20.70 -4.05
C LEU A 438 21.52 19.31 -3.60
N ILE A 439 20.81 18.60 -4.44
CA ILE A 439 20.51 17.20 -4.24
C ILE A 439 21.76 16.37 -4.53
N SER A 440 22.33 15.75 -3.50
CA SER A 440 23.51 14.89 -3.58
C SER A 440 23.18 13.43 -3.24
N THR A 441 24.19 12.60 -3.06
CA THR A 441 24.04 11.15 -2.91
C THR A 441 25.14 10.57 -2.02
N ASP A 442 24.88 9.41 -1.40
CA ASP A 442 25.84 8.55 -0.71
C ASP A 442 27.04 8.17 -1.62
N LYS A 443 26.82 8.06 -2.92
CA LYS A 443 27.86 7.71 -3.91
C LYS A 443 28.91 8.80 -4.15
N ALA A 444 28.68 10.01 -3.64
CA ALA A 444 29.70 11.09 -3.62
C ALA A 444 30.77 10.89 -2.53
N VAL A 445 30.52 9.97 -1.58
CA VAL A 445 31.46 9.60 -0.51
C VAL A 445 32.44 8.55 -1.04
N ASN A 446 33.75 8.79 -0.93
CA ASN A 446 34.79 7.87 -1.42
C ASN A 446 34.44 7.22 -2.77
N PRO A 447 34.19 8.03 -3.83
CA PRO A 447 33.55 7.55 -5.05
C PRO A 447 34.39 6.47 -5.75
N THR A 448 33.69 5.44 -6.25
CA THR A 448 34.27 4.38 -7.09
C THR A 448 33.80 4.51 -8.54
N SER A 449 32.84 5.42 -8.81
CA SER A 449 32.26 5.66 -10.12
C SER A 449 32.44 7.11 -10.59
N VAL A 450 32.41 7.29 -11.91
CA VAL A 450 32.39 8.62 -12.56
C VAL A 450 31.21 9.45 -12.04
N MET A 451 30.02 8.84 -12.00
CA MET A 451 28.83 9.50 -11.48
C MET A 451 29.04 10.03 -10.05
N GLY A 452 29.54 9.19 -9.15
CA GLY A 452 29.85 9.59 -7.77
C GLY A 452 30.91 10.68 -7.70
N ALA A 453 32.00 10.56 -8.49
CA ALA A 453 33.04 11.57 -8.57
C ALA A 453 32.51 12.93 -9.07
N THR A 454 31.66 12.94 -10.10
CA THR A 454 31.04 14.18 -10.61
C THR A 454 30.11 14.83 -9.58
N LYS A 455 29.36 14.05 -8.79
CA LYS A 455 28.54 14.59 -7.70
C LYS A 455 29.40 15.15 -6.56
N ARG A 456 30.55 14.51 -6.25
CA ARG A 456 31.51 15.08 -5.29
C ARG A 456 32.10 16.40 -5.78
N VAL A 457 32.49 16.51 -7.04
CA VAL A 457 32.93 17.79 -7.65
C VAL A 457 31.83 18.85 -7.57
N ALA A 458 30.57 18.48 -7.83
CA ALA A 458 29.44 19.40 -7.69
C ALA A 458 29.32 19.95 -6.25
N GLU A 459 29.48 19.12 -5.21
CA GLU A 459 29.52 19.58 -3.81
C GLU A 459 30.66 20.59 -3.55
N LEU A 460 31.86 20.36 -4.12
CA LEU A 460 32.98 21.27 -3.99
C LEU A 460 32.74 22.61 -4.70
N VAL A 461 32.14 22.57 -5.89
CA VAL A 461 31.78 23.74 -6.72
C VAL A 461 30.77 24.65 -6.00
N VAL A 462 29.68 24.10 -5.47
CA VAL A 462 28.67 24.91 -4.79
C VAL A 462 29.24 25.53 -3.52
N ARG A 463 30.11 24.82 -2.84
CA ARG A 463 30.80 25.31 -1.63
C ARG A 463 31.83 26.41 -1.94
N ASP A 464 32.58 26.30 -3.04
CA ASP A 464 33.51 27.37 -3.45
C ASP A 464 32.73 28.66 -3.75
N LEU A 465 31.58 28.56 -4.43
CA LEU A 465 30.77 29.73 -4.71
C LEU A 465 30.15 30.33 -3.44
N ALA A 466 29.67 29.52 -2.51
CA ALA A 466 29.07 29.96 -1.25
C ALA A 466 30.02 30.87 -0.42
N ARG A 467 31.34 30.68 -0.54
CA ARG A 467 32.36 31.51 0.14
C ARG A 467 32.42 32.95 -0.42
N ARG A 468 31.85 33.19 -1.59
CA ARG A 468 31.95 34.46 -2.36
C ARG A 468 30.59 35.08 -2.66
N SER A 469 29.50 34.34 -2.40
CA SER A 469 28.12 34.72 -2.64
C SER A 469 27.37 34.96 -1.33
N ARG A 470 26.26 35.66 -1.42
CA ARG A 470 25.32 35.82 -0.31
C ARG A 470 24.32 34.66 -0.25
N VAL A 471 24.28 33.81 -1.26
CA VAL A 471 23.39 32.64 -1.32
C VAL A 471 23.83 31.60 -0.29
N ARG A 472 22.93 31.23 0.59
CA ARG A 472 23.16 30.10 1.52
C ARG A 472 23.05 28.79 0.75
N VAL A 473 24.13 28.02 0.73
CA VAL A 473 24.19 26.76 -0.01
C VAL A 473 24.19 25.59 0.99
N THR A 474 23.34 24.61 0.69
CA THR A 474 23.33 23.33 1.42
C THR A 474 23.32 22.18 0.42
N ALA A 475 24.25 21.25 0.55
CA ALA A 475 24.20 19.96 -0.13
C ALA A 475 23.52 18.94 0.77
N VAL A 476 22.59 18.16 0.22
CA VAL A 476 21.87 17.11 0.98
C VAL A 476 22.13 15.76 0.34
N ARG A 477 22.79 14.87 1.10
CA ARG A 477 23.09 13.49 0.71
C ARG A 477 22.04 12.55 1.26
N PHE A 478 21.63 11.62 0.43
CA PHE A 478 20.84 10.44 0.82
C PHE A 478 21.14 9.28 -0.14
N GLY A 479 20.73 8.07 0.25
CA GLY A 479 20.95 6.85 -0.52
C GLY A 479 19.89 6.60 -1.57
N ASN A 480 19.50 5.33 -1.74
CA ASN A 480 18.50 4.99 -2.74
C ASN A 480 17.09 5.37 -2.29
N VAL A 481 16.26 5.76 -3.24
CA VAL A 481 14.83 5.98 -3.01
C VAL A 481 14.02 4.91 -3.73
N LEU A 482 13.03 4.35 -3.03
CA LEU A 482 12.18 3.30 -3.58
C LEU A 482 11.27 3.84 -4.67
N GLY A 483 10.98 3.00 -5.67
CA GLY A 483 10.05 3.34 -6.74
C GLY A 483 10.53 4.39 -7.73
N SER A 484 11.76 4.94 -7.59
CA SER A 484 12.27 5.91 -8.56
C SER A 484 12.50 5.29 -9.93
N ALA A 485 12.30 6.08 -11.00
CA ALA A 485 12.45 5.63 -12.39
C ALA A 485 13.83 4.98 -12.62
N GLY A 486 13.84 3.78 -13.23
CA GLY A 486 15.04 2.99 -13.49
C GLY A 486 15.74 2.39 -12.27
N SER A 487 15.11 2.42 -11.07
CA SER A 487 15.64 1.77 -9.87
C SER A 487 15.39 0.25 -9.85
N VAL A 488 15.96 -0.43 -8.87
CA VAL A 488 15.91 -1.89 -8.72
C VAL A 488 14.48 -2.44 -8.60
N VAL A 489 13.59 -1.75 -7.90
CA VAL A 489 12.21 -2.21 -7.65
C VAL A 489 11.38 -2.32 -8.95
N PRO A 490 11.29 -1.31 -9.82
CA PRO A 490 10.62 -1.45 -11.12
C PRO A 490 11.24 -2.52 -12.02
N ILE A 491 12.57 -2.72 -11.94
CA ILE A 491 13.26 -3.77 -12.70
C ILE A 491 12.82 -5.15 -12.20
N PHE A 492 12.84 -5.37 -10.89
CA PHE A 492 12.40 -6.65 -10.29
C PHE A 492 10.93 -6.94 -10.59
N LYS A 493 10.02 -5.95 -10.42
CA LYS A 493 8.60 -6.13 -10.78
C LYS A 493 8.44 -6.60 -12.23
N ARG A 494 9.17 -6.00 -13.17
CA ARG A 494 9.13 -6.38 -14.59
C ARG A 494 9.72 -7.77 -14.85
N GLN A 495 10.82 -8.14 -14.18
CA GLN A 495 11.43 -9.45 -14.29
C GLN A 495 10.51 -10.54 -13.74
N ILE A 496 9.93 -10.34 -12.56
CA ILE A 496 8.97 -11.28 -11.94
C ILE A 496 7.74 -11.45 -12.84
N ALA A 497 7.18 -10.35 -13.37
CA ALA A 497 6.02 -10.42 -14.27
C ALA A 497 6.27 -11.18 -15.57
N ARG A 498 7.56 -11.35 -15.96
CA ARG A 498 7.99 -12.16 -17.12
C ARG A 498 8.35 -13.61 -16.77
N GLY A 499 8.20 -14.00 -15.50
CA GLY A 499 8.58 -15.34 -15.03
C GLY A 499 10.06 -15.46 -14.62
N GLY A 500 10.78 -14.36 -14.48
CA GLY A 500 12.18 -14.32 -14.07
C GLY A 500 13.21 -14.49 -15.20
N PRO A 501 14.48 -14.74 -14.89
CA PRO A 501 15.04 -14.65 -13.55
C PRO A 501 15.14 -13.20 -13.04
N VAL A 502 15.18 -13.02 -11.70
CA VAL A 502 15.52 -11.74 -11.08
C VAL A 502 17.03 -11.62 -10.99
N THR A 503 17.59 -10.52 -11.51
CA THR A 503 19.04 -10.33 -11.54
C THR A 503 19.51 -9.42 -10.41
N VAL A 504 20.44 -9.94 -9.59
CA VAL A 504 21.09 -9.23 -8.48
C VAL A 504 22.60 -9.21 -8.73
N THR A 505 23.26 -8.09 -8.45
CA THR A 505 24.69 -7.95 -8.76
C THR A 505 25.59 -8.77 -7.83
N HIS A 506 25.25 -8.87 -6.55
CA HIS A 506 26.01 -9.69 -5.59
C HIS A 506 25.10 -10.08 -4.39
N PRO A 507 25.25 -11.29 -3.82
CA PRO A 507 24.41 -11.75 -2.71
C PRO A 507 24.50 -10.84 -1.47
N ASP A 508 25.68 -10.28 -1.17
CA ASP A 508 25.93 -9.41 -0.02
C ASP A 508 25.82 -7.91 -0.35
N CYS A 509 25.32 -7.57 -1.54
CA CYS A 509 25.15 -6.16 -1.91
C CYS A 509 24.07 -5.52 -1.03
N THR A 510 24.46 -4.48 -0.29
CA THR A 510 23.54 -3.73 0.56
C THR A 510 23.34 -2.31 0.07
N ARG A 511 22.12 -1.76 0.28
CA ARG A 511 21.78 -0.36 -0.01
C ARG A 511 20.91 0.21 1.08
N TYR A 512 21.08 1.51 1.33
CA TYR A 512 20.14 2.26 2.14
C TYR A 512 18.92 2.63 1.28
N PHE A 513 17.74 2.54 1.88
CA PHE A 513 16.50 2.91 1.22
C PHE A 513 15.64 3.84 2.06
N MET A 514 14.96 4.76 1.38
CA MET A 514 13.87 5.55 1.94
C MET A 514 12.77 5.76 0.89
N THR A 515 11.61 6.25 1.31
CA THR A 515 10.55 6.62 0.36
C THR A 515 10.88 7.98 -0.29
N ILE A 516 10.35 8.21 -1.49
CA ILE A 516 10.54 9.51 -2.18
C ILE A 516 9.93 10.66 -1.37
N PRO A 517 8.68 10.56 -0.83
CA PRO A 517 8.10 11.63 0.00
C PRO A 517 8.91 11.92 1.26
N GLU A 518 9.41 10.89 1.94
CA GLU A 518 10.28 11.05 3.11
C GLU A 518 11.59 11.77 2.77
N ALA A 519 12.27 11.34 1.70
CA ALA A 519 13.50 11.97 1.24
C ALA A 519 13.30 13.46 0.95
N CYS A 520 12.24 13.81 0.21
CA CYS A 520 11.94 15.17 -0.16
C CYS A 520 11.56 16.04 1.04
N GLY A 521 10.76 15.55 1.98
CA GLY A 521 10.43 16.27 3.21
C GLY A 521 11.66 16.57 4.06
N LEU A 522 12.54 15.59 4.25
CA LEU A 522 13.80 15.78 4.94
C LEU A 522 14.77 16.70 4.17
N VAL A 523 14.77 16.67 2.82
CA VAL A 523 15.54 17.63 1.98
C VAL A 523 15.08 19.06 2.21
N LEU A 524 13.76 19.29 2.27
CA LEU A 524 13.23 20.63 2.54
C LEU A 524 13.68 21.12 3.94
N LEU A 525 13.55 20.29 4.96
CA LEU A 525 14.01 20.63 6.31
C LEU A 525 15.53 20.86 6.38
N ALA A 526 16.32 19.96 5.81
CA ALA A 526 17.78 20.03 5.82
C ALA A 526 18.30 21.23 5.03
N GLY A 527 17.77 21.42 3.84
CA GLY A 527 18.23 22.44 2.89
C GLY A 527 17.82 23.85 3.28
N LEU A 528 16.64 24.02 3.88
CA LEU A 528 16.08 25.33 4.21
C LEU A 528 16.29 25.73 5.67
N GLY A 529 16.50 24.78 6.58
CA GLY A 529 16.62 24.99 8.01
C GLY A 529 17.92 25.69 8.48
N GLY A 530 18.86 25.98 7.58
CA GLY A 530 20.11 26.70 7.92
C GLY A 530 21.05 25.91 8.85
N HIS A 531 21.00 24.58 8.79
CA HIS A 531 21.77 23.72 9.70
C HIS A 531 23.27 23.66 9.39
N GLY A 532 23.67 23.81 8.11
CA GLY A 532 25.06 23.73 7.65
C GLY A 532 25.18 23.62 6.13
N ASP A 533 26.42 23.48 5.66
CA ASP A 533 26.72 23.38 4.21
C ASP A 533 26.59 21.95 3.67
N LEU A 534 26.64 20.92 4.52
CA LEU A 534 26.44 19.54 4.16
C LEU A 534 25.54 18.83 5.16
N CYS A 535 24.42 18.33 4.67
CA CYS A 535 23.47 17.53 5.44
C CYS A 535 23.39 16.12 4.87
N VAL A 536 23.30 15.13 5.74
CA VAL A 536 23.13 13.72 5.39
C VAL A 536 21.87 13.23 6.08
N LEU A 537 20.92 12.70 5.30
CA LEU A 537 19.69 12.18 5.85
C LEU A 537 19.93 10.86 6.59
N ASP A 538 19.21 10.64 7.67
CA ASP A 538 19.24 9.36 8.39
C ASP A 538 18.52 8.30 7.59
N MET A 539 19.29 7.37 7.02
CA MET A 539 18.81 6.33 6.12
C MET A 539 18.34 5.05 6.85
N GLY A 540 18.52 4.97 8.18
CA GLY A 540 18.28 3.74 8.94
C GLY A 540 19.25 2.62 8.57
N GLU A 541 18.76 1.37 8.66
CA GLU A 541 19.58 0.18 8.39
C GLU A 541 19.66 -0.15 6.90
N PRO A 542 20.82 -0.60 6.39
CA PRO A 542 20.94 -1.04 5.01
C PRO A 542 20.22 -2.38 4.77
N ILE A 543 19.66 -2.55 3.57
CA ILE A 543 18.96 -3.75 3.16
C ILE A 543 19.79 -4.50 2.13
N ARG A 544 19.89 -5.84 2.27
CA ARG A 544 20.47 -6.68 1.23
C ARG A 544 19.54 -6.74 0.02
N ILE A 545 20.09 -6.49 -1.17
CA ILE A 545 19.31 -6.48 -2.41
C ILE A 545 18.75 -7.87 -2.73
N ALA A 546 19.46 -8.94 -2.36
CA ALA A 546 18.98 -10.32 -2.49
C ALA A 546 17.74 -10.59 -1.62
N ASP A 547 17.70 -10.08 -0.38
CA ASP A 547 16.54 -10.24 0.49
C ASP A 547 15.32 -9.45 -0.03
N LEU A 548 15.56 -8.27 -0.58
CA LEU A 548 14.51 -7.48 -1.24
C LEU A 548 13.95 -8.23 -2.46
N ALA A 549 14.82 -8.83 -3.28
CA ALA A 549 14.40 -9.65 -4.44
C ALA A 549 13.54 -10.84 -4.00
N GLY A 550 13.99 -11.60 -3.01
CA GLY A 550 13.24 -12.74 -2.44
C GLY A 550 11.87 -12.31 -1.90
N SER A 551 11.83 -11.21 -1.14
CA SER A 551 10.58 -10.67 -0.61
C SER A 551 9.61 -10.24 -1.71
N MET A 552 10.09 -9.60 -2.77
CA MET A 552 9.26 -9.18 -3.91
C MET A 552 8.72 -10.37 -4.72
N ILE A 553 9.50 -11.45 -4.88
CA ILE A 553 9.05 -12.69 -5.51
C ILE A 553 7.92 -13.30 -4.67
N THR A 554 8.11 -13.41 -3.36
CA THR A 554 7.11 -13.95 -2.42
C THR A 554 5.83 -13.12 -2.40
N LEU A 555 5.94 -11.78 -2.37
CA LEU A 555 4.79 -10.86 -2.44
C LEU A 555 3.98 -11.03 -3.73
N SER A 556 4.64 -11.39 -4.82
CA SER A 556 3.99 -11.66 -6.10
C SER A 556 3.31 -13.04 -6.16
N GLY A 557 3.35 -13.82 -5.06
CA GLY A 557 2.74 -15.15 -4.95
C GLY A 557 3.59 -16.29 -5.53
N HIS A 558 4.88 -16.04 -5.74
CA HIS A 558 5.85 -17.00 -6.26
C HIS A 558 6.82 -17.48 -5.18
N VAL A 559 7.40 -18.64 -5.36
CA VAL A 559 8.44 -19.20 -4.48
C VAL A 559 9.82 -18.90 -5.07
N PRO A 560 10.69 -18.15 -4.33
CA PRO A 560 12.05 -17.88 -4.77
C PRO A 560 12.84 -19.18 -4.98
N GLY A 561 13.50 -19.33 -6.13
CA GLY A 561 14.30 -20.53 -6.48
C GLY A 561 13.49 -21.73 -6.99
N GLU A 562 12.15 -21.66 -6.96
CA GLU A 562 11.28 -22.67 -7.58
C GLU A 562 10.51 -22.10 -8.78
N ASP A 563 9.77 -21.00 -8.56
CA ASP A 563 8.95 -20.37 -9.60
C ASP A 563 9.73 -19.25 -10.31
N VAL A 564 10.59 -18.54 -9.58
CA VAL A 564 11.42 -17.43 -10.09
C VAL A 564 12.81 -17.49 -9.45
N ASP A 565 13.82 -17.69 -10.27
CA ASP A 565 15.21 -17.74 -9.84
C ASP A 565 15.80 -16.36 -9.57
N ILE A 566 16.76 -16.29 -8.63
CA ILE A 566 17.62 -15.12 -8.42
C ILE A 566 19.01 -15.45 -8.99
N VAL A 567 19.41 -14.69 -10.00
CA VAL A 567 20.69 -14.87 -10.68
C VAL A 567 21.66 -13.77 -10.30
N TYR A 568 22.89 -14.13 -9.88
CA TYR A 568 23.94 -13.18 -9.52
C TYR A 568 24.83 -12.88 -10.72
N THR A 569 24.88 -11.59 -11.11
CA THR A 569 25.56 -11.14 -12.35
C THR A 569 26.98 -10.64 -12.16
N GLY A 570 27.42 -10.49 -10.91
CA GLY A 570 28.66 -9.79 -10.56
C GLY A 570 28.45 -8.28 -10.42
N LEU A 571 29.31 -7.63 -9.61
CA LEU A 571 29.29 -6.17 -9.45
C LEU A 571 29.65 -5.48 -10.78
N ARG A 572 28.95 -4.42 -11.10
CA ARG A 572 29.19 -3.60 -12.30
C ARG A 572 30.38 -2.69 -12.08
N PRO A 573 31.06 -2.21 -13.14
CA PRO A 573 32.11 -1.19 -13.01
C PRO A 573 31.60 0.03 -12.23
N GLY A 574 32.38 0.45 -11.23
CA GLY A 574 32.02 1.58 -10.38
C GLY A 574 30.97 1.30 -9.29
N GLU A 575 30.42 0.09 -9.21
CA GLU A 575 29.44 -0.29 -8.17
C GLU A 575 30.15 -0.75 -6.90
N LYS A 576 29.69 -0.27 -5.72
CA LYS A 576 30.15 -0.69 -4.40
C LYS A 576 29.34 -1.88 -3.87
N LEU A 577 29.97 -2.73 -3.08
CA LEU A 577 29.25 -3.77 -2.33
C LEU A 577 28.32 -3.15 -1.26
N CYS A 578 28.88 -2.23 -0.47
CA CYS A 578 28.18 -1.45 0.55
C CYS A 578 28.44 0.04 0.31
N GLU A 579 27.41 0.88 0.45
CA GLU A 579 27.55 2.34 0.33
C GLU A 579 27.89 2.99 1.67
N GLU A 580 28.68 4.07 1.61
CA GLU A 580 29.07 4.87 2.75
C GLU A 580 28.33 6.21 2.70
N VAL A 581 27.89 6.72 3.83
CA VAL A 581 27.15 8.00 3.90
C VAL A 581 28.02 9.19 4.28
N LEU A 582 29.15 8.96 4.95
CA LEU A 582 30.11 9.95 5.44
C LEU A 582 31.55 9.46 5.22
N THR A 583 32.48 10.39 5.07
CA THR A 583 33.91 10.09 5.19
C THR A 583 34.34 10.14 6.66
N GLU A 584 35.46 9.52 7.04
CA GLU A 584 36.02 9.59 8.40
C GLU A 584 36.21 11.04 8.88
N GLN A 585 36.60 11.94 7.98
CA GLN A 585 36.78 13.35 8.30
C GLN A 585 35.44 14.06 8.58
N GLU A 586 34.41 13.74 7.82
CA GLU A 586 33.04 14.27 7.99
C GLU A 586 32.38 13.75 9.28
N GLU A 587 32.70 12.51 9.70
CA GLU A 587 32.20 11.93 10.94
C GLU A 587 32.71 12.67 12.19
N ARG A 588 33.95 13.21 12.16
CA ARG A 588 34.54 13.95 13.28
C ARG A 588 33.83 15.26 13.62
N SER A 589 33.11 15.85 12.67
CA SER A 589 32.37 17.12 12.83
C SER A 589 30.84 16.93 12.90
N LEU A 590 30.40 15.69 13.09
CA LEU A 590 28.99 15.31 12.99
C LEU A 590 28.17 15.85 14.15
N VAL A 591 27.06 16.54 13.83
CA VAL A 591 25.99 16.95 14.74
C VAL A 591 24.67 16.38 14.25
N VAL A 592 23.91 15.71 15.12
CA VAL A 592 22.60 15.15 14.75
C VAL A 592 21.48 16.09 15.22
N ARG A 593 20.61 16.50 14.31
CA ARG A 593 19.42 17.31 14.57
C ARG A 593 18.23 16.69 13.85
N ASN A 594 17.19 16.27 14.59
CA ASN A 594 15.95 15.76 14.03
C ASN A 594 16.13 14.80 12.84
N ARG A 595 16.98 13.76 12.97
CA ARG A 595 17.34 12.78 11.93
C ARG A 595 18.09 13.35 10.72
N ILE A 596 18.59 14.58 10.82
CA ILE A 596 19.51 15.17 9.86
C ILE A 596 20.89 15.18 10.52
N ARG A 597 21.83 14.54 9.88
CA ARG A 597 23.24 14.55 10.28
C ARG A 597 23.90 15.73 9.58
N VAL A 598 24.30 16.73 10.35
CA VAL A 598 24.94 17.94 9.85
C VAL A 598 26.43 17.81 10.02
N THR A 599 27.19 18.07 8.97
CA THR A 599 28.66 18.03 9.00
C THR A 599 29.22 19.10 8.08
N HIS A 600 30.53 19.25 8.08
CA HIS A 600 31.24 20.16 7.20
C HIS A 600 32.07 19.39 6.17
N SER A 601 31.83 19.67 4.91
CA SER A 601 32.63 19.12 3.84
C SER A 601 34.06 19.68 3.92
N PRO A 602 35.11 18.97 3.51
CA PRO A 602 36.45 19.51 3.37
C PRO A 602 36.48 20.79 2.51
N ALA A 603 37.41 21.72 2.80
CA ALA A 603 37.56 22.92 1.99
C ALA A 603 37.86 22.56 0.52
N PRO A 604 37.26 23.28 -0.45
CA PRO A 604 37.63 23.09 -1.86
C PRO A 604 39.12 23.35 -2.07
N PRO A 605 39.78 22.63 -3.00
CA PRO A 605 41.15 22.93 -3.38
C PRO A 605 41.30 24.39 -3.81
N PRO A 606 42.42 25.07 -3.47
CA PRO A 606 42.63 26.49 -3.82
C PRO A 606 42.67 26.73 -5.33
N ASP A 607 43.12 25.74 -6.09
CA ASP A 607 43.22 25.72 -7.56
C ASP A 607 42.00 25.05 -8.24
N LEU A 608 40.87 24.94 -7.53
CA LEU A 608 39.65 24.29 -8.06
C LEU A 608 39.22 24.91 -9.39
N ARG A 609 39.32 26.24 -9.58
CA ARG A 609 38.88 26.90 -10.81
C ARG A 609 39.71 26.47 -12.01
N GLU A 610 41.04 26.46 -11.87
CA GLU A 610 41.95 26.04 -12.94
C GLU A 610 41.70 24.57 -13.32
N ARG A 611 41.48 23.73 -12.34
CA ARG A 611 41.12 22.32 -12.55
C ARG A 611 39.74 22.16 -13.22
N MET A 612 38.79 23.03 -12.90
CA MET A 612 37.49 23.05 -13.56
C MET A 612 37.59 23.47 -15.03
N ASP A 613 38.40 24.50 -15.36
CA ASP A 613 38.60 24.92 -16.73
C ASP A 613 39.26 23.82 -17.56
N GLU A 614 40.20 23.06 -16.97
CA GLU A 614 40.80 21.91 -17.62
C GLU A 614 39.76 20.80 -17.84
N LEU A 615 38.98 20.46 -16.78
CA LEU A 615 37.95 19.44 -16.88
C LEU A 615 36.89 19.77 -17.94
N GLN A 616 36.55 21.05 -18.12
CA GLN A 616 35.64 21.52 -19.19
C GLN A 616 36.24 21.26 -20.57
N ARG A 617 37.49 21.67 -20.81
CA ARG A 617 38.19 21.42 -22.07
C ARG A 617 38.24 19.96 -22.46
N LEU A 618 38.53 19.09 -21.46
CA LEU A 618 38.55 17.64 -21.66
C LEU A 618 37.14 17.08 -21.98
N ALA A 619 36.10 17.55 -21.29
CA ALA A 619 34.72 17.15 -21.55
C ALA A 619 34.24 17.60 -22.93
N ASP A 620 34.60 18.80 -23.36
CA ASP A 620 34.24 19.33 -24.69
C ASP A 620 34.92 18.55 -25.83
N ARG A 621 36.14 18.05 -25.60
CA ARG A 621 36.86 17.19 -26.56
C ARG A 621 36.41 15.71 -26.49
N GLY A 622 35.64 15.31 -25.48
CA GLY A 622 35.29 13.91 -25.27
C GLY A 622 36.43 13.03 -24.82
N ASP A 623 37.51 13.61 -24.25
CA ASP A 623 38.69 12.84 -23.75
C ASP A 623 38.36 12.13 -22.46
N ALA A 624 37.87 10.89 -22.57
CA ALA A 624 37.49 10.07 -21.43
C ALA A 624 38.68 9.80 -20.48
N ALA A 625 39.87 9.53 -21.02
CA ALA A 625 41.03 9.24 -20.20
C ALA A 625 41.53 10.48 -19.41
N GLY A 626 41.55 11.64 -20.09
CA GLY A 626 41.86 12.91 -19.46
C GLY A 626 40.85 13.30 -18.38
N ILE A 627 39.54 13.09 -18.62
CA ILE A 627 38.49 13.32 -17.63
C ILE A 627 38.68 12.48 -16.37
N LEU A 628 38.97 11.17 -16.53
CA LEU A 628 39.20 10.29 -15.39
C LEU A 628 40.45 10.72 -14.57
N ALA A 629 41.49 11.17 -15.24
CA ALA A 629 42.70 11.71 -14.58
C ALA A 629 42.39 13.00 -13.83
N ALA A 630 41.71 13.96 -14.46
CA ALA A 630 41.28 15.21 -13.84
C ALA A 630 40.39 15.00 -12.64
N LEU A 631 39.39 14.09 -12.74
CA LEU A 631 38.52 13.75 -11.61
C LEU A 631 39.28 13.19 -10.42
N ARG A 632 40.32 12.35 -10.62
CA ARG A 632 41.20 11.85 -9.54
C ARG A 632 42.00 12.98 -8.89
N THR A 633 42.42 13.97 -9.66
CA THR A 633 43.15 15.13 -9.13
C THR A 633 42.23 16.03 -8.30
N ILE A 634 40.99 16.25 -8.72
CA ILE A 634 40.01 17.09 -7.99
C ILE A 634 39.48 16.36 -6.76
N VAL A 635 39.25 15.04 -6.87
CA VAL A 635 38.70 14.17 -5.83
C VAL A 635 39.70 13.06 -5.53
N PRO A 636 40.66 13.28 -4.63
CA PRO A 636 41.71 12.28 -4.32
C PRO A 636 41.20 10.94 -3.80
N THR A 637 39.98 10.92 -3.23
CA THR A 637 39.30 9.71 -2.76
C THR A 637 38.66 8.90 -3.89
N TYR A 638 38.63 9.40 -5.13
CA TYR A 638 38.09 8.68 -6.28
C TYR A 638 39.06 7.58 -6.74
N ARG A 639 38.63 6.33 -6.51
CA ARG A 639 39.46 5.15 -6.85
C ARG A 639 39.29 4.67 -8.28
N GLY A 640 38.20 5.11 -8.98
CA GLY A 640 37.83 4.62 -10.31
C GLY A 640 37.38 3.15 -10.32
N PRO A 641 36.82 2.64 -11.40
CA PRO A 641 36.52 1.24 -11.53
C PRO A 641 37.82 0.43 -11.47
N ALA A 642 37.82 -0.68 -10.69
CA ALA A 642 38.92 -1.63 -10.72
C ALA A 642 39.16 -2.07 -12.17
N ARG A 643 40.34 -1.86 -12.72
CA ARG A 643 40.71 -2.45 -14.01
C ARG A 643 40.71 -3.96 -13.79
N ASN A 644 39.64 -4.65 -14.19
CA ASN A 644 39.74 -6.09 -14.44
C ASN A 644 40.80 -6.24 -15.55
N GLY A 645 41.95 -6.78 -15.19
CA GLY A 645 43.07 -7.00 -16.10
C GLY A 645 42.62 -7.87 -17.28
N ARG A 646 42.21 -7.20 -18.36
CA ARG A 646 42.27 -7.75 -19.71
C ARG A 646 43.62 -7.33 -20.29
N ASP A 647 44.69 -7.78 -19.64
CA ASP A 647 45.96 -7.88 -20.36
C ASP A 647 45.83 -9.13 -21.24
N GLY A 648 45.91 -8.87 -22.54
CA GLY A 648 45.84 -9.89 -23.53
C GLY A 648 46.98 -10.90 -23.41
N THR A 649 46.67 -12.08 -22.90
CA THR A 649 47.37 -13.29 -23.24
C THR A 649 46.36 -14.27 -23.75
N SER A 650 46.23 -14.29 -25.08
CA SER A 650 45.67 -15.38 -25.85
C SER A 650 46.43 -16.68 -25.53
N SER A 651 46.01 -17.45 -24.55
CA SER A 651 46.41 -18.83 -24.45
C SER A 651 45.38 -19.68 -25.26
N ARG A 652 45.78 -20.07 -26.45
CA ARG A 652 45.14 -21.15 -27.22
C ARG A 652 45.11 -22.41 -26.34
N ALA A 653 43.95 -22.72 -25.78
CA ALA A 653 43.70 -24.05 -25.25
C ALA A 653 43.42 -24.99 -26.43
N THR A 654 44.36 -25.84 -26.69
CA THR A 654 44.25 -27.03 -27.54
C THR A 654 43.21 -27.99 -26.94
N THR A 655 42.08 -28.10 -27.58
CA THR A 655 41.09 -29.13 -27.29
C THR A 655 41.53 -30.45 -27.93
N GLU A 656 41.97 -31.40 -27.11
CA GLU A 656 42.05 -32.81 -27.51
C GLU A 656 40.66 -33.39 -27.75
N ARG A 657 40.49 -33.93 -28.95
CA ARG A 657 39.32 -34.67 -29.39
C ARG A 657 39.42 -36.13 -28.98
N GLY A 658 38.43 -36.62 -28.26
CA GLY A 658 38.14 -38.06 -28.16
C GLY A 658 36.68 -38.28 -28.59
N GLY A 659 36.48 -38.84 -29.78
CA GLY A 659 35.17 -39.31 -30.23
C GLY A 659 34.91 -40.76 -29.83
N PRO A 660 33.72 -41.32 -30.07
CA PRO A 660 33.49 -42.01 -31.33
C PRO A 660 32.08 -41.86 -31.99
N ARG A 661 32.14 -41.96 -33.26
CA ARG A 661 31.25 -42.34 -34.36
C ARG A 661 29.90 -43.01 -34.05
N GLY A 662 28.86 -42.49 -34.70
CA GLY A 662 27.61 -43.19 -35.01
C GLY A 662 26.87 -42.50 -36.17
N ARG A 663 26.75 -43.18 -37.27
CA ARG A 663 26.18 -42.82 -38.59
C ARG A 663 24.66 -42.66 -38.55
N VAL A 664 24.08 -41.83 -39.40
CA VAL A 664 23.50 -41.95 -40.76
C VAL A 664 22.15 -41.20 -40.91
N GLY A 665 21.98 -40.54 -42.05
CA GLY A 665 20.73 -40.18 -42.73
C GLY A 665 20.31 -38.73 -42.55
N GLY A 666 20.39 -37.85 -43.44
CA GLY A 666 20.16 -37.68 -44.87
C GLY A 666 18.72 -37.20 -45.15
N LEU A 667 18.61 -35.95 -45.61
CA LEU A 667 17.82 -35.46 -46.75
C LEU A 667 17.23 -34.05 -46.54
N ASP A 668 17.73 -33.16 -47.37
CA ASP A 668 17.02 -32.13 -48.18
C ASP A 668 15.87 -31.33 -47.57
N GLY A 669 15.97 -29.98 -47.53
CA GLY A 669 15.84 -29.11 -48.65
C GLY A 669 14.89 -27.95 -48.40
N ARG A 670 15.31 -26.76 -48.80
CA ARG A 670 14.51 -25.56 -49.16
C ARG A 670 14.12 -24.58 -48.04
N ASP A 671 14.81 -23.45 -48.02
CA ASP A 671 14.50 -22.15 -48.63
C ASP A 671 13.26 -21.40 -48.14
N SER A 672 13.54 -20.18 -47.83
CA SER A 672 12.79 -18.92 -47.81
C SER A 672 12.56 -18.44 -46.38
N GLY A 673 13.08 -17.30 -45.92
CA GLY A 673 13.15 -15.99 -46.52
C GLY A 673 12.32 -15.00 -45.72
N VAL A 674 12.98 -13.91 -45.29
CA VAL A 674 12.36 -12.58 -45.13
C VAL A 674 11.84 -12.15 -43.74
N ALA A 675 12.58 -11.16 -43.24
CA ALA A 675 12.17 -9.88 -42.64
C ALA A 675 11.83 -9.78 -41.14
N SER A 676 12.73 -9.15 -40.45
CA SER A 676 12.40 -8.10 -39.45
C SER A 676 11.53 -6.99 -40.04
N PRO A 677 10.74 -6.21 -39.29
CA PRO A 677 11.36 -5.15 -38.51
C PRO A 677 10.61 -4.73 -37.21
N LEU A 678 11.30 -3.87 -36.45
CA LEU A 678 10.96 -2.89 -35.41
C LEU A 678 10.95 -3.40 -33.99
#